data_ce0c54cd20072e9e50e6efd8b7493825
#
_entry.id   ce0c54cd20072e9e50e6efd8b7493825
#
_cell.length_a   1.000
_cell.length_b   1.000
_cell.length_c   1.000
_cell.angle_alpha   90.00
_cell.angle_beta   90.00
_cell.angle_gamma   90.00
#
_symmetry.space_group_name_H-M   'P 1'
#
loop_
_entity.id
_entity.type
_entity.pdbx_description
1 polymer ?
#
loop_
_entity_poly.entity_id
_entity_poly.type
_entity_poly.pdbx_seq_one_letter_code
_entity_poly.pdbx_strand_id
1 'polypeptide(L)'
;MKKTFLTVAAFCGIVSGGMAQSNQTDTLALEQVEVLATRAQSNTPVAYTNLSKKQIEAVNHGLDMPFLLSTTPGVLVTSDAGAGVGYTSIRVRGTDATRINVTSNDIPMNDAESHSIFWVNTPDLASSLADIQVQRGVGTSTNGAGAFGASINMRTQRFSLVPFAELSGSFGSFNTHKETFKVGSGLLGNHWAFEARVSNIGSDGYRDRATSSLQSFYGQAGYFSNNASVRFIAFGGKEDTYHAWDGISRDMLETDRTYNPNGEIKRDGKAVGFYKDQKDIYKQYNYQLIWEQRITPQWTWNLGLHYTDGYGYYQEYKNARTLREYGLEPYDVVTFDDQHDEYVVTTVKKSSLVRKKVLDSGFGGGVFSLRYGGDRLHATVGGGFNRYVNDHSGNVIWVENYSGPLDSNHEYYRNRAEKNDFNIYAKGNYTIWRGLSAYADLQYRHIGYTIKGVNDKWDWTASPEHMQTLDVDETFDFFNPKAGLNWQINANHRTYASFGVAHKEPTRNNYNDGPLTVHPKAERLLDWELGYSYSSPRWSAGVNLYYMKYKDQLVLNGKLNEIGELMAENVPDSYRMGIELTAGVKITDWLRWDINGALSRNRIRDYVGYVSNYDAEWNDLWTQTAINKGSTTIAFSPSFIGNSIISFNYRGFTASFISQYVSRQYLDNFQNKEDSLDPYFVSNLEASYTFKLPHIKAITAGVSIYNLFGARYENNGYSQTAAVYDGDNYTLVSSPMFYPMAGTNLLVHLTFKF
;
A
#
# COMPACT_ATOMS: atom_id res chain seq x y z
N MET A 1 4.03 -21.30 -24.06
CA MET A 1 5.27 -20.57 -24.41
C MET A 1 5.57 -20.39 -25.89
N LYS A 2 5.36 -21.37 -26.78
CA LYS A 2 5.69 -21.23 -28.23
C LYS A 2 4.77 -20.33 -29.07
N LYS A 3 3.54 -20.03 -28.67
CA LYS A 3 2.59 -19.19 -29.42
C LYS A 3 2.69 -17.69 -29.14
N THR A 4 3.21 -17.29 -27.98
CA THR A 4 3.33 -15.87 -27.58
C THR A 4 4.55 -15.18 -28.22
N PHE A 5 5.62 -15.94 -28.52
CA PHE A 5 6.83 -15.39 -29.15
C PHE A 5 6.64 -14.99 -30.62
N LEU A 6 5.72 -15.65 -31.34
CA LEU A 6 5.51 -15.36 -32.77
C LEU A 6 4.71 -14.07 -33.00
N THR A 7 3.90 -13.63 -32.06
CA THR A 7 3.07 -12.41 -32.20
C THR A 7 3.91 -11.13 -31.96
N VAL A 8 4.94 -11.20 -31.13
CA VAL A 8 5.84 -10.08 -30.86
C VAL A 8 6.79 -9.81 -32.01
N ALA A 9 7.23 -10.86 -32.71
CA ALA A 9 8.10 -10.72 -33.88
C ALA A 9 7.41 -10.06 -35.09
N ALA A 10 6.10 -10.22 -35.24
CA ALA A 10 5.32 -9.62 -36.33
C ALA A 10 5.10 -8.11 -36.17
N PHE A 11 5.15 -7.57 -34.96
CA PHE A 11 4.98 -6.13 -34.69
C PHE A 11 6.27 -5.31 -34.91
N CYS A 12 7.44 -5.93 -34.75
CA CYS A 12 8.74 -5.28 -35.01
C CYS A 12 9.01 -5.01 -36.52
N GLY A 13 8.33 -5.70 -37.42
CA GLY A 13 8.53 -5.56 -38.86
C GLY A 13 7.86 -4.32 -39.49
N ILE A 14 6.95 -3.64 -38.81
CA ILE A 14 6.18 -2.52 -39.38
C ILE A 14 6.80 -1.14 -39.07
N VAL A 15 7.71 -1.04 -38.11
CA VAL A 15 8.31 0.25 -37.68
C VAL A 15 9.56 0.64 -38.49
N SER A 16 10.10 -0.23 -39.35
CA SER A 16 11.35 0.01 -40.08
C SER A 16 11.22 0.79 -41.43
N GLY A 17 10.04 1.29 -41.74
CA GLY A 17 9.76 1.92 -43.05
C GLY A 17 9.51 3.43 -43.01
N GLY A 18 10.25 4.24 -42.25
CA GLY A 18 9.98 5.68 -42.23
C GLY A 18 10.93 6.56 -41.45
N MET A 19 12.26 6.33 -41.57
CA MET A 19 13.25 7.30 -41.06
C MET A 19 13.79 8.16 -42.19
N ALA A 20 13.13 9.29 -42.44
CA ALA A 20 13.76 10.39 -43.15
C ALA A 20 14.59 11.20 -42.13
N GLN A 21 15.89 11.24 -42.35
CA GLN A 21 16.79 12.15 -41.62
C GLN A 21 16.38 13.59 -41.87
N SER A 22 16.01 14.33 -40.83
CA SER A 22 16.11 15.77 -40.82
C SER A 22 17.05 16.21 -39.70
N ASN A 23 18.23 16.66 -40.11
CA ASN A 23 19.09 17.48 -39.29
C ASN A 23 18.39 18.83 -39.08
N GLN A 24 17.97 19.09 -37.83
CA GLN A 24 18.05 20.44 -37.25
C GLN A 24 17.67 20.32 -35.77
N THR A 25 18.64 20.54 -34.93
CA THR A 25 18.52 20.84 -33.52
C THR A 25 17.93 22.24 -33.36
N ASP A 26 16.64 22.32 -33.21
CA ASP A 26 16.00 23.41 -32.48
C ASP A 26 15.25 22.79 -31.30
N THR A 27 15.87 22.89 -30.13
CA THR A 27 15.28 22.54 -28.84
C THR A 27 14.23 23.59 -28.49
N LEU A 28 13.07 23.54 -29.10
CA LEU A 28 11.84 24.02 -28.52
C LEU A 28 11.48 23.00 -27.42
N ALA A 29 12.10 23.16 -26.25
CA ALA A 29 11.56 22.58 -25.04
C ALA A 29 10.16 23.16 -24.89
N LEU A 30 9.13 22.40 -25.27
CA LEU A 30 7.78 22.62 -24.79
C LEU A 30 7.90 22.53 -23.27
N GLU A 31 7.97 23.70 -22.61
CA GLU A 31 7.71 23.78 -21.19
C GLU A 31 6.27 23.30 -20.99
N GLN A 32 6.12 21.99 -20.83
CA GLN A 32 4.86 21.44 -20.37
C GLN A 32 4.55 22.13 -19.06
N VAL A 33 3.47 22.91 -19.05
CA VAL A 33 2.94 23.51 -17.83
C VAL A 33 2.38 22.37 -17.01
N GLU A 34 3.25 21.71 -16.25
CA GLU A 34 2.84 20.63 -15.37
C GLU A 34 3.01 21.13 -13.95
N VAL A 35 1.89 21.36 -13.33
CA VAL A 35 1.83 21.86 -11.97
C VAL A 35 1.03 20.90 -11.13
N LEU A 36 1.71 20.02 -10.40
CA LEU A 36 1.08 19.14 -9.43
C LEU A 36 0.84 19.90 -8.12
N ALA A 37 -0.43 20.01 -7.75
CA ALA A 37 -0.84 20.70 -6.54
C ALA A 37 -0.42 19.96 -5.25
N THR A 38 -0.34 18.62 -5.30
CA THR A 38 0.00 17.75 -4.16
C THR A 38 1.47 17.81 -3.73
N ARG A 39 2.38 18.26 -4.60
CA ARG A 39 3.80 18.19 -4.30
C ARG A 39 4.27 19.32 -3.38
N ALA A 40 5.04 18.93 -2.37
CA ALA A 40 5.82 19.88 -1.57
C ALA A 40 6.98 20.44 -2.41
N GLN A 41 7.13 21.73 -2.36
CA GLN A 41 8.23 22.47 -2.99
C GLN A 41 9.30 22.84 -1.94
N SER A 42 10.42 23.36 -2.39
CA SER A 42 11.51 23.79 -1.48
C SER A 42 11.10 24.83 -0.45
N ASN A 43 10.03 25.59 -0.71
CA ASN A 43 9.46 26.58 0.21
C ASN A 43 8.28 26.04 1.04
N THR A 44 7.88 24.78 0.90
CA THR A 44 6.83 24.16 1.71
C THR A 44 7.43 23.60 3.00
N PRO A 45 6.91 23.97 4.19
CA PRO A 45 7.49 23.58 5.48
C PRO A 45 7.04 22.14 5.90
N VAL A 46 7.43 21.14 5.15
CA VAL A 46 7.15 19.71 5.40
C VAL A 46 8.37 18.86 5.13
N ALA A 47 8.47 17.71 5.81
CA ALA A 47 9.49 16.71 5.56
C ALA A 47 9.10 15.88 4.33
N TYR A 48 9.95 15.81 3.31
CA TYR A 48 9.70 14.99 2.13
C TYR A 48 10.99 14.39 1.55
N THR A 49 10.81 13.33 0.76
CA THR A 49 11.86 12.66 -0.02
C THR A 49 11.35 12.47 -1.45
N ASN A 50 12.17 12.79 -2.43
CA ASN A 50 11.86 12.58 -3.85
C ASN A 50 12.68 11.39 -4.38
N LEU A 51 12.02 10.49 -5.10
CA LEU A 51 12.66 9.45 -5.91
C LEU A 51 12.48 9.82 -7.38
N SER A 52 13.58 10.08 -8.06
CA SER A 52 13.60 10.37 -9.49
C SER A 52 13.38 9.12 -10.34
N LYS A 53 12.99 9.28 -11.60
CA LYS A 53 12.85 8.20 -12.59
C LYS A 53 14.10 7.29 -12.61
N LYS A 54 15.29 7.86 -12.61
CA LYS A 54 16.55 7.10 -12.60
C LYS A 54 16.70 6.22 -11.36
N GLN A 55 16.30 6.70 -10.19
CA GLN A 55 16.34 5.92 -8.94
C GLN A 55 15.28 4.81 -8.96
N ILE A 56 14.09 5.09 -9.49
CA ILE A 56 13.03 4.08 -9.66
C ILE A 56 13.49 2.99 -10.63
N GLU A 57 13.98 3.35 -11.83
CA GLU A 57 14.45 2.41 -12.84
C GLU A 57 15.60 1.52 -12.34
N ALA A 58 16.44 2.02 -11.43
CA ALA A 58 17.59 1.29 -10.88
C ALA A 58 17.18 0.12 -9.96
N VAL A 59 15.97 0.09 -9.42
CA VAL A 59 15.50 -0.93 -8.45
C VAL A 59 14.19 -1.61 -8.88
N ASN A 60 13.55 -1.17 -9.97
CA ASN A 60 12.27 -1.70 -10.44
C ASN A 60 12.43 -2.94 -11.34
N HIS A 61 12.94 -4.03 -10.78
CA HIS A 61 13.26 -5.25 -11.51
C HIS A 61 12.28 -6.43 -11.24
N GLY A 62 11.18 -6.21 -10.52
CA GLY A 62 10.16 -7.24 -10.27
C GLY A 62 9.51 -7.14 -8.90
N LEU A 63 10.11 -6.38 -7.96
CA LEU A 63 9.49 -6.15 -6.65
C LEU A 63 8.37 -5.12 -6.74
N ASP A 64 7.43 -5.20 -5.81
CA ASP A 64 6.30 -4.28 -5.70
C ASP A 64 6.73 -2.88 -5.24
N MET A 65 5.87 -1.90 -5.48
CA MET A 65 6.10 -0.47 -5.21
C MET A 65 6.62 -0.17 -3.78
N PRO A 66 6.13 -0.78 -2.68
CA PRO A 66 6.66 -0.53 -1.34
C PRO A 66 8.16 -0.75 -1.23
N PHE A 67 8.70 -1.79 -1.86
CA PHE A 67 10.13 -2.10 -1.80
C PHE A 67 11.01 -1.04 -2.46
N LEU A 68 10.50 -0.34 -3.48
CA LEU A 68 11.20 0.78 -4.12
C LEU A 68 11.37 1.98 -3.17
N LEU A 69 10.51 2.08 -2.14
CA LEU A 69 10.49 3.15 -1.15
C LEU A 69 11.22 2.79 0.15
N SER A 70 11.69 1.57 0.31
CA SER A 70 12.25 1.01 1.55
C SER A 70 13.41 1.81 2.14
N THR A 71 14.19 2.52 1.31
CA THR A 71 15.33 3.33 1.75
C THR A 71 14.94 4.76 2.19
N THR A 72 13.67 5.13 2.13
CA THR A 72 13.17 6.42 2.61
C THR A 72 13.24 6.46 4.15
N PRO A 73 13.65 7.60 4.77
CA PRO A 73 13.71 7.71 6.22
C PRO A 73 12.39 7.34 6.90
N GLY A 74 12.43 6.48 7.92
CA GLY A 74 11.27 6.06 8.70
C GLY A 74 10.26 5.18 7.96
N VAL A 75 10.63 4.63 6.79
CA VAL A 75 9.80 3.69 6.02
C VAL A 75 10.15 2.25 6.35
N LEU A 76 9.12 1.44 6.55
CA LEU A 76 9.17 -0.03 6.62
C LEU A 76 8.27 -0.62 5.54
N VAL A 77 8.68 -1.78 5.03
CA VAL A 77 7.93 -2.55 4.05
C VAL A 77 7.74 -3.98 4.51
N THR A 78 6.63 -4.60 4.14
CA THR A 78 6.31 -5.98 4.48
C THR A 78 5.94 -6.77 3.23
N SER A 79 6.09 -8.11 3.31
CA SER A 79 5.66 -9.04 2.25
C SER A 79 5.17 -10.33 2.88
N ASP A 80 3.94 -10.71 2.60
CA ASP A 80 3.33 -11.92 3.14
C ASP A 80 3.87 -13.18 2.42
N ALA A 81 4.15 -13.07 1.12
CA ALA A 81 4.79 -14.13 0.34
C ALA A 81 6.31 -14.27 0.60
N GLY A 82 6.92 -13.32 1.32
CA GLY A 82 8.34 -13.33 1.73
C GLY A 82 9.36 -13.00 0.65
N ALA A 83 8.94 -12.73 -0.60
CA ALA A 83 9.82 -12.45 -1.73
C ALA A 83 9.60 -11.06 -2.37
N GLY A 84 8.75 -10.20 -1.78
CA GLY A 84 8.51 -8.83 -2.24
C GLY A 84 7.63 -8.69 -3.46
N VAL A 85 6.90 -9.74 -3.85
CA VAL A 85 5.88 -9.76 -4.91
C VAL A 85 4.58 -10.29 -4.31
N GLY A 86 3.44 -9.73 -4.72
CA GLY A 86 2.12 -10.11 -4.23
C GLY A 86 1.61 -9.16 -3.15
N TYR A 87 1.17 -9.69 -2.00
CA TYR A 87 0.72 -8.85 -0.89
C TYR A 87 1.89 -8.21 -0.17
N THR A 88 2.03 -6.91 -0.40
CA THR A 88 3.07 -6.07 0.18
C THR A 88 2.45 -4.81 0.78
N SER A 89 3.03 -4.31 1.87
CA SER A 89 2.53 -3.13 2.56
C SER A 89 3.67 -2.19 2.96
N ILE A 90 3.30 -0.97 3.34
CA ILE A 90 4.23 0.09 3.73
C ILE A 90 3.78 0.76 5.02
N ARG A 91 4.73 1.12 5.88
CA ARG A 91 4.52 1.94 7.08
C ARG A 91 5.47 3.12 7.05
N VAL A 92 5.01 4.27 7.50
CA VAL A 92 5.81 5.49 7.59
C VAL A 92 5.73 6.03 9.01
N ARG A 93 6.87 6.22 9.70
CA ARG A 93 6.93 6.62 11.12
C ARG A 93 6.09 5.71 12.04
N GLY A 94 5.97 4.42 11.66
CA GLY A 94 5.13 3.44 12.37
C GLY A 94 3.62 3.59 12.13
N THR A 95 3.17 4.52 11.29
CA THR A 95 1.77 4.57 10.86
C THR A 95 1.53 3.54 9.76
N ASP A 96 0.41 2.85 9.81
CA ASP A 96 0.04 1.81 8.84
C ASP A 96 -0.49 2.39 7.53
N ALA A 97 -0.70 1.51 6.54
CA ALA A 97 -1.13 1.87 5.18
C ALA A 97 -2.46 2.64 5.15
N THR A 98 -3.38 2.41 6.11
CA THR A 98 -4.67 3.10 6.17
C THR A 98 -4.55 4.60 6.49
N ARG A 99 -3.37 5.06 6.91
CA ARG A 99 -3.04 6.45 7.26
C ARG A 99 -2.07 7.08 6.27
N ILE A 100 -1.78 6.39 5.17
CA ILE A 100 -0.90 6.85 4.11
C ILE A 100 -1.73 7.16 2.88
N ASN A 101 -1.84 8.44 2.53
CA ASN A 101 -2.52 8.86 1.33
C ASN A 101 -1.64 8.62 0.10
N VAL A 102 -2.20 8.04 -0.94
CA VAL A 102 -1.51 7.79 -2.21
C VAL A 102 -2.25 8.50 -3.33
N THR A 103 -1.52 9.29 -4.12
CA THR A 103 -2.07 9.95 -5.31
C THR A 103 -1.27 9.65 -6.56
N SER A 104 -1.95 9.62 -7.69
CA SER A 104 -1.32 9.63 -9.03
C SER A 104 -1.82 10.85 -9.79
N ASN A 105 -0.90 11.78 -10.13
CA ASN A 105 -1.24 13.04 -10.81
C ASN A 105 -2.32 13.86 -10.07
N ASP A 106 -2.18 14.02 -8.76
CA ASP A 106 -3.12 14.67 -7.82
C ASP A 106 -4.45 13.92 -7.58
N ILE A 107 -4.70 12.82 -8.27
CA ILE A 107 -5.91 12.00 -8.16
C ILE A 107 -5.72 10.93 -7.07
N PRO A 108 -6.67 10.77 -6.13
CA PRO A 108 -6.57 9.77 -5.07
C PRO A 108 -6.59 8.33 -5.62
N MET A 109 -5.78 7.46 -5.01
CA MET A 109 -5.61 6.06 -5.39
C MET A 109 -6.04 5.07 -4.30
N ASN A 110 -6.18 5.55 -3.06
CA ASN A 110 -6.62 4.69 -1.96
C ASN A 110 -8.06 4.22 -2.19
N ASP A 111 -8.32 2.97 -1.88
CA ASP A 111 -9.69 2.47 -1.72
C ASP A 111 -10.41 3.26 -0.63
N ALA A 112 -11.66 3.65 -0.89
CA ALA A 112 -12.38 4.57 -0.02
C ALA A 112 -12.92 3.92 1.26
N GLU A 113 -13.04 2.59 1.32
CA GLU A 113 -13.50 1.85 2.50
C GLU A 113 -12.35 1.42 3.41
N SER A 114 -11.30 0.80 2.84
CA SER A 114 -10.13 0.35 3.59
C SER A 114 -9.13 1.47 3.88
N HIS A 115 -9.19 2.59 3.15
CA HIS A 115 -8.23 3.70 3.14
C HIS A 115 -6.79 3.28 2.76
N SER A 116 -6.63 2.09 2.22
CA SER A 116 -5.35 1.53 1.78
C SER A 116 -5.25 1.48 0.28
N ILE A 117 -4.05 1.29 -0.23
CA ILE A 117 -3.81 0.86 -1.60
C ILE A 117 -3.32 -0.57 -1.58
N PHE A 118 -3.96 -1.43 -2.37
CA PHE A 118 -3.47 -2.78 -2.64
C PHE A 118 -2.57 -2.71 -3.88
N TRP A 119 -1.25 -2.81 -3.67
CA TRP A 119 -0.26 -2.61 -4.73
C TRP A 119 -0.35 -3.66 -5.83
N VAL A 120 -0.84 -4.85 -5.52
CA VAL A 120 -1.15 -5.92 -6.48
C VAL A 120 -2.19 -5.51 -7.52
N ASN A 121 -3.09 -4.57 -7.20
CA ASN A 121 -4.14 -4.07 -8.10
C ASN A 121 -3.62 -3.04 -9.12
N THR A 122 -2.39 -2.54 -8.92
CA THR A 122 -1.71 -1.61 -9.83
C THR A 122 -0.31 -2.11 -10.20
N PRO A 123 -0.19 -3.34 -10.76
CA PRO A 123 1.11 -3.96 -11.01
C PRO A 123 1.96 -3.11 -11.94
N ASP A 124 3.26 -3.05 -11.64
CA ASP A 124 4.26 -2.33 -12.45
C ASP A 124 3.91 -0.86 -12.77
N LEU A 125 3.09 -0.20 -11.95
CA LEU A 125 2.83 1.24 -12.15
C LEU A 125 4.14 2.04 -12.11
N ALA A 126 5.12 1.62 -11.31
CA ALA A 126 6.45 2.22 -11.19
C ALA A 126 7.15 2.40 -12.55
N SER A 127 6.97 1.48 -13.49
CA SER A 127 7.53 1.56 -14.85
C SER A 127 6.98 2.73 -15.68
N SER A 128 5.86 3.33 -15.25
CA SER A 128 5.22 4.46 -15.93
C SER A 128 5.35 5.78 -15.15
N LEU A 129 6.16 5.82 -14.07
CA LEU A 129 6.34 7.02 -13.25
C LEU A 129 7.56 7.84 -13.69
N ALA A 130 7.40 9.17 -13.61
CA ALA A 130 8.48 10.13 -13.71
C ALA A 130 9.24 10.28 -12.39
N ASP A 131 8.50 10.27 -11.29
CA ASP A 131 9.02 10.38 -9.93
C ASP A 131 7.96 10.05 -8.89
N ILE A 132 8.43 9.84 -7.66
CA ILE A 132 7.61 9.65 -6.47
C ILE A 132 8.09 10.64 -5.40
N GLN A 133 7.16 11.30 -4.72
CA GLN A 133 7.45 12.08 -3.53
C GLN A 133 6.76 11.47 -2.32
N VAL A 134 7.53 11.13 -1.30
CA VAL A 134 7.03 10.69 0.00
C VAL A 134 7.08 11.86 0.97
N GLN A 135 5.93 12.38 1.38
CA GLN A 135 5.79 13.37 2.44
C GLN A 135 5.47 12.65 3.75
N ARG A 136 6.14 13.03 4.83
CA ARG A 136 5.96 12.45 6.16
C ARG A 136 5.23 13.43 7.07
N GLY A 137 4.38 12.92 7.96
CA GLY A 137 3.48 13.74 8.80
C GLY A 137 2.23 14.18 8.05
N VAL A 138 1.57 15.20 8.59
CA VAL A 138 0.32 15.77 8.08
C VAL A 138 0.54 16.49 6.77
N GLY A 139 0.92 16.08 5.73
CA GLY A 139 1.15 16.74 4.44
C GLY A 139 0.30 17.98 4.12
N THR A 140 0.36 18.48 2.92
CA THR A 140 -0.47 19.62 2.49
C THR A 140 -1.89 19.18 2.17
N SER A 141 -2.89 20.07 2.26
CA SER A 141 -4.31 19.77 1.97
C SER A 141 -4.56 19.33 0.53
N THR A 142 -3.67 19.66 -0.38
CA THR A 142 -3.71 19.20 -1.78
C THR A 142 -3.44 17.70 -1.94
N ASN A 143 -2.86 17.03 -0.95
CA ASN A 143 -2.68 15.57 -0.98
C ASN A 143 -4.01 14.80 -0.92
N GLY A 144 -5.13 15.50 -0.84
CA GLY A 144 -6.46 14.92 -0.76
C GLY A 144 -6.90 14.68 0.68
N ALA A 145 -8.01 13.99 0.76
CA ALA A 145 -8.74 13.81 1.99
C ALA A 145 -8.03 12.92 3.02
N GLY A 146 -7.25 11.93 2.56
CA GLY A 146 -6.60 10.93 3.41
C GLY A 146 -5.22 11.31 3.95
N ALA A 147 -4.71 12.53 3.72
CA ALA A 147 -3.40 12.95 4.20
C ALA A 147 -3.39 13.10 5.73
N PHE A 148 -2.97 12.04 6.42
CA PHE A 148 -2.99 11.95 7.89
C PHE A 148 -1.61 11.66 8.48
N GLY A 149 -1.02 10.48 8.20
CA GLY A 149 0.29 10.09 8.73
C GLY A 149 1.43 10.28 7.74
N ALA A 150 1.15 10.11 6.46
CA ALA A 150 2.08 10.35 5.36
C ALA A 150 1.33 10.50 4.03
N SER A 151 2.03 10.93 2.98
CA SER A 151 1.50 10.95 1.61
C SER A 151 2.54 10.49 0.61
N ILE A 152 2.13 9.64 -0.33
CA ILE A 152 2.95 9.16 -1.46
C ILE A 152 2.34 9.77 -2.74
N ASN A 153 3.05 10.72 -3.34
CA ASN A 153 2.58 11.44 -4.52
C ASN A 153 3.36 10.96 -5.74
N MET A 154 2.69 10.21 -6.59
CA MET A 154 3.24 9.66 -7.83
C MET A 154 2.93 10.58 -9.00
N ARG A 155 3.88 10.72 -9.89
CA ARG A 155 3.70 11.43 -11.16
C ARG A 155 4.01 10.50 -12.30
N THR A 156 3.08 10.37 -13.24
CA THR A 156 3.29 9.60 -14.45
C THR A 156 4.30 10.27 -15.38
N GLN A 157 4.90 9.50 -16.27
CA GLN A 157 5.91 10.00 -17.20
C GLN A 157 5.35 11.11 -18.10
N ARG A 158 6.20 12.09 -18.37
CA ARG A 158 5.96 13.04 -19.45
C ARG A 158 6.15 12.34 -20.79
N PHE A 159 5.42 12.81 -21.80
CA PHE A 159 5.60 12.30 -23.15
C PHE A 159 7.01 12.54 -23.67
N SER A 160 7.54 11.53 -24.36
CA SER A 160 8.77 11.70 -25.14
C SER A 160 8.52 12.59 -26.34
N LEU A 161 9.46 13.48 -26.63
CA LEU A 161 9.40 14.30 -27.86
C LEU A 161 9.81 13.51 -29.11
N VAL A 162 10.53 12.40 -28.93
CA VAL A 162 11.00 11.53 -30.02
C VAL A 162 10.35 10.15 -29.88
N PRO A 163 10.08 9.46 -31.00
CA PRO A 163 9.61 8.09 -30.96
C PRO A 163 10.59 7.18 -30.22
N PHE A 164 10.07 6.20 -29.50
CA PHE A 164 10.88 5.21 -28.80
C PHE A 164 10.16 3.87 -28.66
N ALA A 165 10.95 2.82 -28.48
CA ALA A 165 10.50 1.53 -27.99
C ALA A 165 11.47 1.05 -26.91
N GLU A 166 10.96 0.39 -25.88
CA GLU A 166 11.74 -0.19 -24.80
C GLU A 166 11.19 -1.60 -24.49
N LEU A 167 12.10 -2.56 -24.43
CA LEU A 167 11.84 -3.93 -24.00
C LEU A 167 12.70 -4.21 -22.78
N SER A 168 12.11 -4.59 -21.67
CA SER A 168 12.83 -4.97 -20.47
C SER A 168 12.29 -6.27 -19.90
N GLY A 169 13.19 -7.05 -19.30
CA GLY A 169 12.85 -8.29 -18.62
C GLY A 169 13.79 -8.57 -17.46
N SER A 170 13.28 -9.28 -16.47
CA SER A 170 14.06 -9.82 -15.37
C SER A 170 13.62 -11.25 -15.08
N PHE A 171 14.53 -12.02 -14.49
CA PHE A 171 14.27 -13.40 -14.09
C PHE A 171 15.19 -13.78 -12.92
N GLY A 172 14.72 -14.61 -11.99
CA GLY A 172 15.56 -15.07 -10.88
C GLY A 172 14.90 -16.03 -9.90
N SER A 173 15.26 -15.89 -8.65
CA SER A 173 14.84 -16.76 -7.55
C SER A 173 13.32 -16.83 -7.44
N PHE A 174 12.80 -17.95 -6.97
CA PHE A 174 11.35 -18.22 -6.80
C PHE A 174 10.58 -18.07 -8.12
N ASN A 175 11.20 -18.42 -9.25
CA ASN A 175 10.63 -18.24 -10.58
C ASN A 175 10.11 -16.80 -10.81
N THR A 176 10.65 -15.83 -10.04
CA THR A 176 10.24 -14.44 -10.18
C THR A 176 10.72 -13.90 -11.52
N HIS A 177 9.79 -13.35 -12.29
CA HIS A 177 10.05 -12.80 -13.61
C HIS A 177 9.17 -11.58 -13.87
N LYS A 178 9.70 -10.70 -14.73
CA LYS A 178 8.98 -9.51 -15.21
C LYS A 178 9.32 -9.28 -16.66
N GLU A 179 8.31 -9.05 -17.49
CA GLU A 179 8.44 -8.62 -18.87
C GLU A 179 7.67 -7.31 -19.07
N THR A 180 8.33 -6.32 -19.65
CA THR A 180 7.71 -5.02 -19.91
C THR A 180 8.04 -4.55 -21.31
N PHE A 181 7.03 -4.16 -22.07
CA PHE A 181 7.18 -3.50 -23.36
C PHE A 181 6.54 -2.10 -23.30
N LYS A 182 7.29 -1.08 -23.75
CA LYS A 182 6.84 0.31 -23.86
C LYS A 182 7.07 0.84 -25.25
N VAL A 183 6.17 1.71 -25.69
CA VAL A 183 6.27 2.40 -26.97
C VAL A 183 5.72 3.81 -26.86
N GLY A 184 6.33 4.76 -27.57
CA GLY A 184 5.88 6.13 -27.66
C GLY A 184 6.01 6.68 -29.08
N SER A 185 5.04 7.46 -29.49
CA SER A 185 5.00 8.08 -30.83
C SER A 185 5.98 9.23 -31.02
N GLY A 186 6.48 9.80 -29.92
CA GLY A 186 7.03 11.15 -29.94
C GLY A 186 5.94 12.20 -30.15
N LEU A 187 6.33 13.44 -30.39
CA LEU A 187 5.42 14.55 -30.63
C LEU A 187 5.01 14.59 -32.11
N LEU A 188 3.71 14.39 -32.38
CA LEU A 188 3.12 14.39 -33.72
C LEU A 188 2.47 15.75 -34.01
N GLY A 189 2.80 16.36 -35.12
CA GLY A 189 2.22 17.64 -35.56
C GLY A 189 2.38 18.77 -34.53
N ASN A 190 3.39 18.70 -33.66
CA ASN A 190 3.67 19.63 -32.55
C ASN A 190 2.57 19.69 -31.46
N HIS A 191 1.59 18.80 -31.49
CA HIS A 191 0.44 18.86 -30.58
C HIS A 191 0.10 17.53 -29.92
N TRP A 192 0.29 16.39 -30.56
CA TRP A 192 -0.20 15.11 -30.09
C TRP A 192 0.93 14.18 -29.69
N ALA A 193 0.76 13.44 -28.63
CA ALA A 193 1.66 12.36 -28.25
C ALA A 193 0.88 11.17 -27.66
N PHE A 194 1.39 9.96 -27.91
CA PHE A 194 0.81 8.71 -27.43
C PHE A 194 1.90 7.82 -26.85
N GLU A 195 1.61 7.19 -25.74
CA GLU A 195 2.50 6.19 -25.16
C GLU A 195 1.68 5.03 -24.62
N ALA A 196 2.25 3.83 -24.69
CA ALA A 196 1.66 2.63 -24.16
C ALA A 196 2.72 1.73 -23.50
N ARG A 197 2.27 0.96 -22.50
CA ARG A 197 3.06 -0.08 -21.83
C ARG A 197 2.17 -1.29 -21.55
N VAL A 198 2.73 -2.48 -21.71
CA VAL A 198 2.17 -3.73 -21.18
C VAL A 198 3.24 -4.42 -20.34
N SER A 199 2.83 -5.04 -19.25
CA SER A 199 3.73 -5.77 -18.36
C SER A 199 3.09 -7.04 -17.83
N ASN A 200 3.96 -8.03 -17.55
CA ASN A 200 3.63 -9.24 -16.85
C ASN A 200 4.65 -9.45 -15.73
N ILE A 201 4.19 -9.80 -14.53
CA ILE A 201 5.04 -10.16 -13.39
C ILE A 201 4.52 -11.48 -12.85
N GLY A 202 5.42 -12.42 -12.59
CA GLY A 202 5.12 -13.68 -11.94
C GLY A 202 6.13 -14.01 -10.86
N SER A 203 5.68 -14.73 -9.82
CA SER A 203 6.53 -15.25 -8.75
C SER A 203 5.85 -16.45 -8.09
N ASP A 204 6.64 -17.44 -7.68
CA ASP A 204 6.15 -18.54 -6.84
C ASP A 204 6.12 -18.17 -5.35
N GLY A 205 6.71 -17.01 -4.98
CA GLY A 205 6.91 -16.59 -3.61
C GLY A 205 8.01 -17.40 -2.89
N TYR A 206 8.41 -16.92 -1.71
CA TYR A 206 9.32 -17.67 -0.83
C TYR A 206 8.58 -18.73 -0.03
N ARG A 207 7.35 -18.41 0.43
CA ARG A 207 6.49 -19.34 1.14
C ARG A 207 5.80 -20.28 0.15
N ASP A 208 5.54 -21.50 0.60
CA ASP A 208 4.90 -22.54 -0.22
C ASP A 208 3.58 -22.06 -0.85
N ARG A 209 3.40 -22.32 -2.14
CA ARG A 209 2.19 -21.94 -2.88
C ARG A 209 1.85 -20.45 -2.94
N ALA A 210 2.69 -19.56 -2.37
CA ALA A 210 2.45 -18.11 -2.35
C ALA A 210 2.65 -17.47 -3.75
N THR A 211 2.04 -18.07 -4.76
CA THR A 211 2.18 -17.66 -6.17
C THR A 211 1.48 -16.36 -6.46
N SER A 212 2.07 -15.53 -7.33
CA SER A 212 1.48 -14.31 -7.85
C SER A 212 1.63 -14.26 -9.37
N SER A 213 0.55 -13.92 -10.07
CA SER A 213 0.52 -13.66 -11.51
C SER A 213 -0.18 -12.35 -11.77
N LEU A 214 0.58 -11.35 -12.18
CA LEU A 214 0.15 -9.96 -12.26
C LEU A 214 0.32 -9.46 -13.69
N GLN A 215 -0.76 -9.05 -14.33
CA GLN A 215 -0.76 -8.49 -15.67
C GLN A 215 -1.20 -7.04 -15.63
N SER A 216 -0.54 -6.15 -16.35
CA SER A 216 -0.91 -4.74 -16.37
C SER A 216 -0.70 -4.07 -17.71
N PHE A 217 -1.45 -2.99 -17.89
CA PHE A 217 -1.27 -2.06 -18.99
C PHE A 217 -1.22 -0.62 -18.48
N TYR A 218 -0.64 0.25 -19.27
CA TYR A 218 -0.68 1.70 -19.12
C TYR A 218 -0.77 2.31 -20.52
N GLY A 219 -1.64 3.27 -20.69
CA GLY A 219 -1.76 4.04 -21.93
C GLY A 219 -1.98 5.50 -21.62
N GLN A 220 -1.34 6.38 -22.37
CA GLN A 220 -1.64 7.82 -22.31
C GLN A 220 -1.70 8.45 -23.69
N ALA A 221 -2.62 9.40 -23.84
CA ALA A 221 -2.77 10.27 -25.00
C ALA A 221 -2.75 11.71 -24.54
N GLY A 222 -2.02 12.57 -25.21
CA GLY A 222 -1.92 13.97 -24.83
C GLY A 222 -2.07 14.92 -26.01
N TYR A 223 -2.76 16.05 -25.76
CA TYR A 223 -2.80 17.21 -26.62
C TYR A 223 -2.13 18.39 -25.94
N PHE A 224 -1.26 19.08 -26.67
CA PHE A 224 -0.47 20.19 -26.16
C PHE A 224 -0.64 21.42 -27.05
N SER A 225 -0.78 22.55 -26.41
CA SER A 225 -0.72 23.87 -27.04
C SER A 225 0.18 24.78 -26.19
N ASN A 226 0.38 26.01 -26.63
CA ASN A 226 1.22 26.97 -25.91
C ASN A 226 0.73 27.25 -24.47
N ASN A 227 -0.59 27.15 -24.24
CA ASN A 227 -1.22 27.55 -22.97
C ASN A 227 -1.98 26.42 -22.28
N ALA A 228 -2.18 25.29 -22.94
CA ALA A 228 -2.98 24.20 -22.40
C ALA A 228 -2.37 22.84 -22.69
N SER A 229 -2.60 21.92 -21.78
CA SER A 229 -2.41 20.49 -22.01
C SER A 229 -3.64 19.71 -21.57
N VAL A 230 -4.02 18.71 -22.36
CA VAL A 230 -5.06 17.74 -22.00
C VAL A 230 -4.44 16.36 -22.12
N ARG A 231 -4.51 15.57 -21.05
CA ARG A 231 -3.98 14.20 -21.02
C ARG A 231 -5.10 13.24 -20.64
N PHE A 232 -5.27 12.19 -21.40
CA PHE A 232 -6.05 11.03 -21.02
C PHE A 232 -5.09 9.91 -20.66
N ILE A 233 -5.30 9.28 -19.51
CA ILE A 233 -4.48 8.20 -19.00
C ILE A 233 -5.39 7.05 -18.61
N ALA A 234 -5.08 5.84 -19.05
CA ALA A 234 -5.75 4.61 -18.65
C ALA A 234 -4.69 3.60 -18.21
N PHE A 235 -4.87 3.03 -17.02
CA PHE A 235 -3.97 1.99 -16.52
C PHE A 235 -4.71 1.05 -15.58
N GLY A 236 -4.18 -0.14 -15.44
CA GLY A 236 -4.76 -1.14 -14.56
C GLY A 236 -4.17 -2.51 -14.82
N GLY A 237 -4.78 -3.50 -14.22
CA GLY A 237 -4.32 -4.86 -14.35
C GLY A 237 -5.26 -5.90 -13.79
N LYS A 238 -4.79 -7.12 -13.85
CA LYS A 238 -5.38 -8.29 -13.23
C LYS A 238 -4.34 -8.94 -12.33
N GLU A 239 -4.78 -9.32 -11.15
CA GLU A 239 -4.05 -10.22 -10.26
C GLU A 239 -4.70 -11.59 -10.18
N ASP A 240 -3.87 -12.61 -9.93
CA ASP A 240 -4.22 -13.96 -9.53
C ASP A 240 -3.16 -14.38 -8.52
N THR A 241 -3.48 -14.29 -7.22
CA THR A 241 -2.56 -14.56 -6.12
C THR A 241 -3.08 -15.67 -5.24
N TYR A 242 -2.21 -16.62 -4.86
CA TYR A 242 -2.54 -17.59 -3.84
C TYR A 242 -2.40 -16.94 -2.46
N HIS A 243 -3.31 -17.22 -1.54
CA HIS A 243 -3.29 -16.64 -0.20
C HIS A 243 -2.03 -17.03 0.58
N ALA A 244 -1.42 -16.05 1.21
CA ALA A 244 -0.28 -16.23 2.11
C ALA A 244 -0.42 -15.33 3.35
N TRP A 245 -1.65 -14.93 3.68
CA TRP A 245 -1.95 -13.99 4.75
C TRP A 245 -2.05 -14.59 6.16
N ASP A 246 -1.95 -15.92 6.31
CA ASP A 246 -1.75 -16.55 7.62
C ASP A 246 -0.26 -16.75 7.88
N GLY A 247 0.21 -16.31 9.05
CA GLY A 247 1.58 -16.50 9.51
C GLY A 247 1.84 -17.91 10.00
N ILE A 248 3.07 -18.17 10.45
CA ILE A 248 3.49 -19.43 11.07
C ILE A 248 3.99 -19.20 12.50
N SER A 249 3.89 -20.22 13.36
CA SER A 249 4.35 -20.15 14.74
C SER A 249 5.88 -20.03 14.84
N ARG A 250 6.38 -19.67 16.01
CA ARG A 250 7.82 -19.59 16.26
C ARG A 250 8.53 -20.94 16.06
N ASP A 251 7.90 -22.03 16.48
CA ASP A 251 8.46 -23.38 16.27
C ASP A 251 8.54 -23.75 14.79
N MET A 252 7.54 -23.31 14.02
CA MET A 252 7.53 -23.53 12.57
C MET A 252 8.61 -22.68 11.86
N LEU A 253 8.97 -21.50 12.39
CA LEU A 253 10.10 -20.73 11.87
C LEU A 253 11.41 -21.49 11.91
N GLU A 254 11.59 -22.38 12.88
CA GLU A 254 12.81 -23.18 13.03
C GLU A 254 12.76 -24.50 12.23
N THR A 255 11.57 -25.09 12.07
CA THR A 255 11.42 -26.42 11.45
C THR A 255 11.06 -26.35 9.97
N ASP A 256 10.19 -25.43 9.56
CA ASP A 256 9.76 -25.23 8.17
C ASP A 256 9.34 -23.78 7.91
N ARG A 257 10.31 -22.92 7.63
CA ARG A 257 10.09 -21.50 7.38
C ARG A 257 9.24 -21.20 6.15
N THR A 258 9.19 -22.11 5.19
CA THR A 258 8.43 -21.90 3.95
C THR A 258 6.97 -22.26 4.07
N TYR A 259 6.58 -22.91 5.16
CA TYR A 259 5.21 -23.39 5.34
C TYR A 259 4.18 -22.26 5.19
N ASN A 260 3.14 -22.55 4.44
CA ASN A 260 1.98 -21.69 4.26
C ASN A 260 0.71 -22.44 4.65
N PRO A 261 0.02 -22.08 5.74
CA PRO A 261 -1.17 -22.79 6.21
C PRO A 261 -2.42 -22.50 5.37
N ASN A 262 -2.40 -21.46 4.52
CA ASN A 262 -3.56 -21.14 3.71
C ASN A 262 -3.93 -22.30 2.77
N GLY A 263 -5.22 -22.60 2.72
CA GLY A 263 -5.78 -23.65 1.89
C GLY A 263 -5.62 -25.06 2.47
N GLU A 264 -5.16 -25.25 3.72
CA GLU A 264 -5.13 -26.57 4.35
C GLU A 264 -6.49 -27.25 4.32
N ILE A 265 -6.50 -28.51 3.85
CA ILE A 265 -7.62 -29.43 3.98
C ILE A 265 -7.33 -30.32 5.17
N LYS A 266 -8.14 -30.22 6.23
CA LYS A 266 -7.94 -30.98 7.47
C LYS A 266 -8.95 -32.12 7.59
N ARG A 267 -8.46 -33.28 8.05
CA ARG A 267 -9.28 -34.41 8.51
C ARG A 267 -8.75 -34.84 9.87
N ASP A 268 -9.61 -34.98 10.84
CA ASP A 268 -9.26 -35.30 12.22
C ASP A 268 -8.15 -34.38 12.77
N GLY A 269 -8.26 -33.08 12.48
CA GLY A 269 -7.31 -32.05 12.93
C GLY A 269 -5.94 -32.05 12.21
N LYS A 270 -5.69 -33.00 11.28
CA LYS A 270 -4.42 -33.09 10.55
C LYS A 270 -4.59 -32.60 9.11
N ALA A 271 -3.60 -31.86 8.61
CA ALA A 271 -3.53 -31.48 7.21
C ALA A 271 -3.33 -32.74 6.34
N VAL A 272 -4.24 -32.97 5.38
CA VAL A 272 -4.19 -34.08 4.43
C VAL A 272 -3.94 -33.62 3.00
N GLY A 273 -3.94 -32.30 2.75
CA GLY A 273 -3.69 -31.68 1.46
C GLY A 273 -3.95 -30.20 1.49
N PHE A 274 -3.88 -29.56 0.32
CA PHE A 274 -4.10 -28.13 0.17
C PHE A 274 -5.05 -27.84 -0.98
N TYR A 275 -5.98 -26.92 -0.75
CA TYR A 275 -6.89 -26.45 -1.78
C TYR A 275 -6.12 -25.54 -2.76
N LYS A 276 -6.10 -25.96 -4.03
CA LYS A 276 -5.27 -25.30 -5.07
C LYS A 276 -5.80 -23.92 -5.51
N ASP A 277 -7.10 -23.67 -5.31
CA ASP A 277 -7.76 -22.43 -5.70
C ASP A 277 -8.06 -21.52 -4.49
N GLN A 278 -7.21 -21.57 -3.46
CA GLN A 278 -7.18 -20.63 -2.34
C GLN A 278 -6.57 -19.31 -2.80
N LYS A 279 -7.36 -18.52 -3.56
CA LYS A 279 -6.84 -17.44 -4.38
C LYS A 279 -7.64 -16.16 -4.24
N ASP A 280 -6.93 -15.05 -4.46
CA ASP A 280 -7.51 -13.76 -4.77
C ASP A 280 -7.36 -13.48 -6.27
N ILE A 281 -8.47 -13.09 -6.89
CA ILE A 281 -8.54 -12.76 -8.31
C ILE A 281 -9.26 -11.42 -8.43
N TYR A 282 -8.49 -10.37 -8.74
CA TYR A 282 -9.02 -9.02 -8.84
C TYR A 282 -8.58 -8.32 -10.13
N LYS A 283 -9.43 -7.45 -10.63
CA LYS A 283 -9.17 -6.56 -11.77
C LYS A 283 -9.48 -5.14 -11.37
N GLN A 284 -8.56 -4.22 -11.67
CA GLN A 284 -8.77 -2.81 -11.43
C GLN A 284 -8.33 -2.00 -12.64
N TYR A 285 -9.21 -1.09 -13.09
CA TYR A 285 -8.95 -0.20 -14.21
C TYR A 285 -9.16 1.24 -13.77
N ASN A 286 -8.17 2.08 -14.03
CA ASN A 286 -8.14 3.48 -13.64
C ASN A 286 -8.12 4.35 -14.90
N TYR A 287 -9.00 5.32 -14.96
CA TYR A 287 -9.11 6.29 -16.04
C TYR A 287 -8.96 7.69 -15.47
N GLN A 288 -8.11 8.51 -16.09
CA GLN A 288 -7.84 9.88 -15.66
C GLN A 288 -7.89 10.80 -16.88
N LEU A 289 -8.61 11.92 -16.77
CA LEU A 289 -8.59 13.01 -17.72
C LEU A 289 -8.07 14.26 -17.00
N ILE A 290 -6.92 14.75 -17.41
CA ILE A 290 -6.23 15.87 -16.76
C ILE A 290 -6.17 17.02 -17.76
N TRP A 291 -6.70 18.16 -17.37
CA TRP A 291 -6.65 19.41 -18.13
C TRP A 291 -5.93 20.48 -17.32
N GLU A 292 -4.85 20.99 -17.90
CA GLU A 292 -4.06 22.08 -17.35
C GLU A 292 -4.13 23.26 -18.30
N GLN A 293 -4.43 24.46 -17.77
CA GLN A 293 -4.57 25.68 -18.55
C GLN A 293 -3.82 26.83 -17.90
N ARG A 294 -2.83 27.40 -18.59
CA ARG A 294 -2.24 28.69 -18.24
C ARG A 294 -3.18 29.80 -18.73
N ILE A 295 -3.85 30.48 -17.79
CA ILE A 295 -4.78 31.58 -18.09
C ILE A 295 -3.97 32.86 -18.35
N THR A 296 -2.99 33.14 -17.44
CA THR A 296 -2.02 34.22 -17.58
C THR A 296 -0.65 33.69 -17.11
N PRO A 297 0.45 34.45 -17.24
CA PRO A 297 1.74 34.05 -16.68
C PRO A 297 1.69 33.71 -15.17
N GLN A 298 0.76 34.32 -14.41
CA GLN A 298 0.61 34.13 -12.98
C GLN A 298 -0.46 33.10 -12.60
N TRP A 299 -1.48 32.92 -13.44
CA TRP A 299 -2.63 32.07 -13.12
C TRP A 299 -2.65 30.79 -13.93
N THR A 300 -2.74 29.66 -13.23
CA THR A 300 -2.89 28.33 -13.84
C THR A 300 -4.10 27.62 -13.24
N TRP A 301 -4.94 27.06 -14.11
CA TRP A 301 -6.06 26.20 -13.77
C TRP A 301 -5.67 24.74 -13.99
N ASN A 302 -6.13 23.86 -13.12
CA ASN A 302 -5.97 22.43 -13.22
C ASN A 302 -7.27 21.71 -12.87
N LEU A 303 -7.68 20.74 -13.70
CA LEU A 303 -8.84 19.87 -13.49
C LEU A 303 -8.43 18.44 -13.78
N GLY A 304 -8.66 17.55 -12.83
CA GLY A 304 -8.53 16.11 -12.98
C GLY A 304 -9.87 15.43 -12.77
N LEU A 305 -10.36 14.69 -13.76
CA LEU A 305 -11.51 13.79 -13.63
C LEU A 305 -11.00 12.37 -13.59
N HIS A 306 -11.63 11.52 -12.79
CA HIS A 306 -11.22 10.13 -12.68
C HIS A 306 -12.39 9.17 -12.50
N TYR A 307 -12.15 7.93 -12.89
CA TYR A 307 -13.01 6.79 -12.61
C TYR A 307 -12.15 5.55 -12.45
N THR A 308 -12.40 4.80 -11.39
CA THR A 308 -11.78 3.50 -11.11
C THR A 308 -12.88 2.45 -11.04
N ASP A 309 -12.71 1.38 -11.79
CA ASP A 309 -13.57 0.21 -11.83
C ASP A 309 -12.81 -0.96 -11.24
N GLY A 310 -13.38 -1.61 -10.23
CA GLY A 310 -12.77 -2.71 -9.51
C GLY A 310 -13.74 -3.88 -9.35
N TYR A 311 -13.35 -5.06 -9.82
CA TYR A 311 -14.13 -6.28 -9.67
C TYR A 311 -13.24 -7.47 -9.37
N GLY A 312 -13.60 -8.23 -8.36
CA GLY A 312 -12.91 -9.47 -8.06
C GLY A 312 -13.51 -10.25 -6.91
N TYR A 313 -12.83 -11.31 -6.57
CA TYR A 313 -13.22 -12.17 -5.47
C TYR A 313 -12.02 -12.90 -4.91
N TYR A 314 -12.07 -13.21 -3.63
CA TYR A 314 -11.21 -14.24 -3.06
C TYR A 314 -12.01 -15.50 -2.75
N GLN A 315 -11.40 -16.63 -3.04
CA GLN A 315 -11.96 -17.97 -2.92
C GLN A 315 -11.20 -18.75 -1.86
N GLU A 316 -11.93 -19.39 -0.96
CA GLU A 316 -11.36 -20.06 0.20
C GLU A 316 -12.03 -21.41 0.46
N TYR A 317 -11.21 -22.41 0.78
CA TYR A 317 -11.66 -23.62 1.44
C TYR A 317 -11.72 -23.38 2.96
N LYS A 318 -12.84 -23.71 3.57
CA LYS A 318 -13.05 -23.59 5.01
C LYS A 318 -13.35 -24.97 5.60
N ASN A 319 -12.55 -25.39 6.58
CA ASN A 319 -12.71 -26.67 7.25
C ASN A 319 -13.84 -26.61 8.27
N ALA A 320 -14.75 -27.60 8.25
CA ALA A 320 -15.73 -27.90 9.30
C ALA A 320 -16.49 -26.68 9.85
N ARG A 321 -17.05 -25.84 8.95
CA ARG A 321 -17.80 -24.62 9.33
C ARG A 321 -19.25 -24.93 9.66
N THR A 322 -19.83 -24.17 10.57
CA THR A 322 -21.24 -24.23 10.91
C THR A 322 -22.09 -23.82 9.70
N LEU A 323 -23.00 -24.69 9.24
CA LEU A 323 -23.79 -24.47 8.03
C LEU A 323 -24.64 -23.20 8.09
N ARG A 324 -25.26 -22.90 9.26
CA ARG A 324 -26.07 -21.68 9.46
C ARG A 324 -25.32 -20.37 9.23
N GLU A 325 -24.02 -20.32 9.56
CA GLU A 325 -23.17 -19.15 9.26
C GLU A 325 -23.09 -18.81 7.75
N TYR A 326 -23.53 -19.77 6.92
CA TYR A 326 -23.54 -19.63 5.46
C TYR A 326 -24.96 -19.73 4.88
N GLY A 327 -25.99 -19.51 5.71
CA GLY A 327 -27.37 -19.58 5.26
C GLY A 327 -27.81 -20.98 4.81
N LEU A 328 -27.12 -22.03 5.26
CA LEU A 328 -27.41 -23.42 4.94
C LEU A 328 -28.03 -24.12 6.14
N GLU A 329 -29.09 -24.89 5.91
CA GLU A 329 -29.75 -25.65 6.97
C GLU A 329 -28.98 -26.92 7.33
N PRO A 330 -28.90 -27.28 8.62
CA PRO A 330 -28.47 -28.62 9.05
C PRO A 330 -29.32 -29.68 8.39
N TYR A 331 -28.74 -30.85 8.14
CA TYR A 331 -29.43 -31.97 7.50
C TYR A 331 -29.16 -33.30 8.23
N ASP A 332 -30.07 -34.24 8.11
CA ASP A 332 -29.98 -35.52 8.75
C ASP A 332 -29.35 -36.55 7.81
N VAL A 333 -28.40 -37.31 8.35
CA VAL A 333 -27.80 -38.48 7.71
C VAL A 333 -28.25 -39.73 8.46
N VAL A 334 -28.87 -40.64 7.77
CA VAL A 334 -29.30 -41.93 8.34
C VAL A 334 -28.23 -42.97 7.98
N THR A 335 -27.59 -43.52 8.99
CA THR A 335 -26.62 -44.62 8.88
C THR A 335 -27.13 -45.85 9.56
N PHE A 336 -26.85 -47.02 9.02
CA PHE A 336 -27.18 -48.29 9.70
C PHE A 336 -26.02 -48.70 10.60
N ASP A 337 -26.31 -48.92 11.87
CA ASP A 337 -25.33 -49.39 12.86
C ASP A 337 -25.41 -50.92 12.90
N ASP A 338 -24.44 -51.59 12.26
CA ASP A 338 -24.33 -53.05 12.19
C ASP A 338 -24.12 -53.67 13.58
N GLN A 339 -23.62 -52.93 14.57
CA GLN A 339 -23.38 -53.48 15.90
C GLN A 339 -24.67 -53.57 16.75
N HIS A 340 -25.59 -52.66 16.51
CA HIS A 340 -26.83 -52.56 17.28
C HIS A 340 -28.09 -52.94 16.46
N ASP A 341 -27.91 -53.26 15.15
CA ASP A 341 -28.98 -53.59 14.19
C ASP A 341 -30.07 -52.52 14.11
N GLU A 342 -29.64 -51.23 14.12
CA GLU A 342 -30.56 -50.09 14.12
C GLU A 342 -30.09 -48.98 13.16
N TYR A 343 -31.07 -48.14 12.73
CA TYR A 343 -30.79 -46.94 12.00
C TYR A 343 -30.51 -45.77 12.95
N VAL A 344 -29.33 -45.17 12.81
CA VAL A 344 -28.93 -43.99 13.60
C VAL A 344 -29.08 -42.76 12.71
N VAL A 345 -29.82 -41.77 13.22
CA VAL A 345 -29.97 -40.45 12.58
C VAL A 345 -28.97 -39.48 13.23
N THR A 346 -28.07 -38.97 12.40
CA THR A 346 -27.08 -37.94 12.85
C THR A 346 -27.35 -36.65 12.13
N THR A 347 -27.64 -35.58 12.89
CA THR A 347 -27.80 -34.23 12.34
C THR A 347 -26.44 -33.60 12.09
N VAL A 348 -26.11 -33.36 10.83
CA VAL A 348 -24.89 -32.68 10.41
C VAL A 348 -25.10 -31.14 10.50
N LYS A 349 -24.40 -30.51 11.43
CA LYS A 349 -24.47 -29.06 11.68
C LYS A 349 -23.26 -28.32 11.12
N LYS A 350 -22.16 -29.05 10.86
CA LYS A 350 -20.89 -28.50 10.35
C LYS A 350 -20.41 -29.29 9.16
N SER A 351 -19.90 -28.61 8.14
CA SER A 351 -19.27 -29.24 6.99
C SER A 351 -18.15 -28.37 6.44
N SER A 352 -17.21 -28.99 5.72
CA SER A 352 -16.21 -28.24 4.95
C SER A 352 -16.88 -27.67 3.71
N LEU A 353 -16.46 -26.48 3.31
CA LEU A 353 -17.06 -25.78 2.17
C LEU A 353 -16.05 -24.91 1.43
N VAL A 354 -16.40 -24.51 0.22
CA VAL A 354 -15.68 -23.48 -0.54
C VAL A 354 -16.60 -22.27 -0.69
N ARG A 355 -16.10 -21.12 -0.28
CA ARG A 355 -16.78 -19.83 -0.43
C ARG A 355 -16.03 -18.88 -1.35
N LYS A 356 -16.77 -17.94 -1.93
CA LYS A 356 -16.25 -16.73 -2.57
C LYS A 356 -16.76 -15.51 -1.84
N LYS A 357 -15.90 -14.52 -1.62
CA LYS A 357 -16.32 -13.18 -1.24
C LYS A 357 -16.02 -12.23 -2.38
N VAL A 358 -17.04 -11.59 -2.90
CA VAL A 358 -17.00 -10.78 -4.14
C VAL A 358 -17.05 -9.30 -3.79
N LEU A 359 -16.23 -8.53 -4.50
CA LEU A 359 -16.20 -7.07 -4.46
C LEU A 359 -16.51 -6.54 -5.86
N ASP A 360 -17.43 -5.58 -5.95
CA ASP A 360 -17.82 -4.90 -7.20
C ASP A 360 -17.91 -3.39 -6.92
N SER A 361 -16.83 -2.68 -7.25
CA SER A 361 -16.64 -1.31 -6.81
C SER A 361 -16.48 -0.32 -7.95
N GLY A 362 -17.07 0.85 -7.78
CA GLY A 362 -16.88 2.01 -8.63
C GLY A 362 -16.47 3.24 -7.83
N PHE A 363 -15.37 3.90 -8.22
CA PHE A 363 -14.87 5.10 -7.58
C PHE A 363 -14.65 6.19 -8.63
N GLY A 364 -15.44 7.25 -8.58
CA GLY A 364 -15.35 8.33 -9.55
C GLY A 364 -15.42 9.71 -8.91
N GLY A 365 -14.82 10.68 -9.57
CA GLY A 365 -14.83 12.04 -9.06
C GLY A 365 -14.01 13.03 -9.87
N GLY A 366 -13.80 14.19 -9.26
CA GLY A 366 -12.99 15.24 -9.84
C GLY A 366 -12.25 16.04 -8.78
N VAL A 367 -11.06 16.48 -9.14
CA VAL A 367 -10.23 17.39 -8.36
C VAL A 367 -9.90 18.62 -9.19
N PHE A 368 -9.88 19.78 -8.57
CA PHE A 368 -9.54 21.01 -9.26
C PHE A 368 -8.63 21.91 -8.43
N SER A 369 -7.85 22.74 -9.08
CA SER A 369 -7.10 23.79 -8.41
C SER A 369 -6.90 25.00 -9.32
N LEU A 370 -6.98 26.20 -8.73
CA LEU A 370 -6.60 27.48 -9.32
C LEU A 370 -5.39 28.00 -8.57
N ARG A 371 -4.29 28.21 -9.27
CA ARG A 371 -3.01 28.64 -8.71
C ARG A 371 -2.64 30.04 -9.16
N TYR A 372 -2.15 30.80 -8.22
CA TYR A 372 -1.51 32.08 -8.43
C TYR A 372 -0.01 31.99 -8.10
N GLY A 373 0.82 32.38 -9.04
CA GLY A 373 2.27 32.46 -8.88
C GLY A 373 2.75 33.88 -9.12
N GLY A 374 2.94 34.65 -8.05
CA GLY A 374 3.55 35.99 -8.08
C GLY A 374 4.90 36.02 -7.40
N ASP A 375 5.61 37.14 -7.42
CA ASP A 375 6.96 37.26 -6.91
C ASP A 375 7.08 36.96 -5.41
N ARG A 376 6.07 37.31 -4.62
CA ARG A 376 6.06 37.16 -3.15
C ARG A 376 4.96 36.21 -2.67
N LEU A 377 3.89 36.05 -3.44
CA LEU A 377 2.75 35.22 -3.05
C LEU A 377 2.59 34.09 -4.06
N HIS A 378 2.61 32.87 -3.54
CA HIS A 378 2.13 31.68 -4.23
C HIS A 378 0.90 31.17 -3.48
N ALA A 379 -0.24 31.14 -4.15
CA ALA A 379 -1.50 30.70 -3.55
C ALA A 379 -2.19 29.65 -4.41
N THR A 380 -2.96 28.78 -3.78
CA THR A 380 -3.78 27.77 -4.45
C THR A 380 -5.10 27.69 -3.73
N VAL A 381 -6.18 27.75 -4.48
CA VAL A 381 -7.52 27.37 -4.05
C VAL A 381 -7.93 26.16 -4.86
N GLY A 382 -8.46 25.14 -4.21
CA GLY A 382 -8.87 23.93 -4.89
C GLY A 382 -9.76 23.06 -4.02
N GLY A 383 -10.07 21.89 -4.54
CA GLY A 383 -10.93 20.94 -3.86
C GLY A 383 -11.20 19.71 -4.71
N GLY A 384 -12.11 18.89 -4.24
CA GLY A 384 -12.54 17.69 -4.95
C GLY A 384 -13.85 17.17 -4.43
N PHE A 385 -14.49 16.39 -5.28
CA PHE A 385 -15.65 15.58 -4.93
C PHE A 385 -15.44 14.18 -5.49
N ASN A 386 -15.64 13.18 -4.63
CA ASN A 386 -15.51 11.77 -4.98
C ASN A 386 -16.73 11.00 -4.50
N ARG A 387 -17.20 10.06 -5.29
CA ARG A 387 -18.22 9.09 -4.92
C ARG A 387 -17.68 7.68 -5.12
N TYR A 388 -17.81 6.88 -4.09
CA TYR A 388 -17.47 5.47 -4.08
C TYR A 388 -18.71 4.64 -3.79
N VAL A 389 -18.86 3.54 -4.50
CA VAL A 389 -19.91 2.53 -4.30
C VAL A 389 -19.27 1.18 -4.38
N ASN A 390 -19.61 0.27 -3.47
CA ASN A 390 -19.12 -1.10 -3.49
C ASN A 390 -20.20 -2.07 -3.03
N ASP A 391 -20.48 -3.07 -3.84
CA ASP A 391 -21.31 -4.20 -3.50
C ASP A 391 -20.43 -5.35 -2.99
N HIS A 392 -20.68 -5.77 -1.76
CA HIS A 392 -20.03 -6.92 -1.12
C HIS A 392 -21.00 -8.08 -1.07
N SER A 393 -20.59 -9.24 -1.55
CA SER A 393 -21.42 -10.46 -1.45
C SER A 393 -20.57 -11.70 -1.19
N GLY A 394 -21.18 -12.71 -0.60
CA GLY A 394 -20.55 -14.00 -0.35
C GLY A 394 -21.37 -15.14 -0.91
N ASN A 395 -20.68 -16.06 -1.60
CA ASN A 395 -21.29 -17.19 -2.24
C ASN A 395 -20.63 -18.49 -1.79
N VAL A 396 -21.43 -19.48 -1.40
CA VAL A 396 -20.98 -20.86 -1.22
C VAL A 396 -21.09 -21.59 -2.55
N ILE A 397 -19.99 -22.12 -3.04
CA ILE A 397 -19.93 -22.79 -4.35
C ILE A 397 -19.76 -24.29 -4.27
N TRP A 398 -19.42 -24.80 -3.09
CA TRP A 398 -19.28 -26.22 -2.82
C TRP A 398 -19.39 -26.50 -1.32
N VAL A 399 -20.03 -27.61 -0.94
CA VAL A 399 -20.10 -28.09 0.45
C VAL A 399 -19.87 -29.61 0.42
N GLU A 400 -19.03 -30.09 1.32
CA GLU A 400 -18.71 -31.50 1.45
C GLU A 400 -19.92 -32.28 1.93
N ASN A 401 -20.31 -33.34 1.17
CA ASN A 401 -21.40 -34.27 1.51
C ASN A 401 -22.75 -33.60 1.85
N TYR A 402 -23.05 -32.43 1.28
CA TYR A 402 -24.31 -31.73 1.54
C TYR A 402 -25.47 -32.34 0.75
N SER A 403 -26.51 -32.81 1.45
CA SER A 403 -27.72 -33.40 0.86
C SER A 403 -28.90 -32.44 0.79
N GLY A 404 -28.77 -31.22 1.32
CA GLY A 404 -29.80 -30.20 1.22
C GLY A 404 -29.83 -29.49 -0.14
N PRO A 405 -30.82 -28.64 -0.40
CA PRO A 405 -30.86 -27.84 -1.62
C PRO A 405 -29.72 -26.81 -1.60
N LEU A 406 -28.84 -26.89 -2.60
CA LEU A 406 -27.75 -25.94 -2.80
C LEU A 406 -27.80 -25.43 -4.24
N ASP A 407 -28.10 -24.16 -4.42
CA ASP A 407 -27.94 -23.50 -5.69
C ASP A 407 -26.45 -23.45 -6.07
N SER A 408 -26.13 -23.50 -7.33
CA SER A 408 -24.74 -23.54 -7.84
C SER A 408 -23.91 -22.32 -7.43
N ASN A 409 -24.53 -21.28 -6.89
CA ASN A 409 -23.92 -20.05 -6.43
C ASN A 409 -24.74 -19.47 -5.26
N HIS A 410 -24.86 -20.25 -4.18
CA HIS A 410 -25.66 -19.90 -3.00
C HIS A 410 -25.12 -18.63 -2.33
N GLU A 411 -25.85 -17.52 -2.45
CA GLU A 411 -25.49 -16.24 -1.81
C GLU A 411 -25.98 -16.24 -0.35
N TYR A 412 -25.04 -16.07 0.60
CA TYR A 412 -25.38 -16.09 2.04
C TYR A 412 -25.33 -14.69 2.69
N TYR A 413 -24.64 -13.71 2.08
CA TYR A 413 -24.71 -12.32 2.48
C TYR A 413 -24.59 -11.38 1.30
N ARG A 414 -25.18 -10.20 1.45
CA ARG A 414 -25.00 -9.06 0.56
C ARG A 414 -25.16 -7.76 1.33
N ASN A 415 -24.25 -6.83 1.12
CA ASN A 415 -24.40 -5.46 1.59
C ASN A 415 -23.76 -4.49 0.58
N ARG A 416 -24.16 -3.23 0.72
CA ARG A 416 -23.69 -2.15 -0.14
C ARG A 416 -23.14 -1.02 0.71
N ALA A 417 -21.97 -0.52 0.32
CA ALA A 417 -21.36 0.66 0.87
C ALA A 417 -21.41 1.81 -0.14
N GLU A 418 -21.74 3.01 0.35
CA GLU A 418 -21.64 4.25 -0.42
C GLU A 418 -20.91 5.31 0.39
N LYS A 419 -19.93 5.97 -0.23
CA LYS A 419 -19.18 7.06 0.40
C LYS A 419 -19.10 8.25 -0.55
N ASN A 420 -19.55 9.41 -0.05
CA ASN A 420 -19.41 10.68 -0.72
C ASN A 420 -18.40 11.52 0.06
N ASP A 421 -17.40 12.06 -0.61
CA ASP A 421 -16.32 12.84 -0.01
C ASP A 421 -16.15 14.14 -0.77
N PHE A 422 -16.43 15.24 -0.09
CA PHE A 422 -16.23 16.59 -0.61
C PHE A 422 -15.16 17.30 0.21
N ASN A 423 -14.25 17.99 -0.45
CA ASN A 423 -13.30 18.87 0.22
C ASN A 423 -13.05 20.14 -0.57
N ILE A 424 -12.74 21.21 0.17
CA ILE A 424 -12.28 22.49 -0.37
C ILE A 424 -11.12 22.99 0.48
N TYR A 425 -10.11 23.56 -0.15
CA TYR A 425 -8.95 24.11 0.54
C TYR A 425 -8.47 25.40 -0.08
N ALA A 426 -7.80 26.20 0.75
CA ALA A 426 -7.01 27.36 0.35
C ALA A 426 -5.65 27.32 1.03
N LYS A 427 -4.58 27.38 0.26
CA LYS A 427 -3.22 27.44 0.79
C LYS A 427 -2.42 28.57 0.16
N GLY A 428 -1.50 29.12 0.92
CA GLY A 428 -0.63 30.19 0.45
C GLY A 428 0.74 30.16 1.09
N ASN A 429 1.71 30.61 0.33
CA ASN A 429 3.07 30.81 0.77
C ASN A 429 3.47 32.26 0.43
N TYR A 430 3.74 33.07 1.46
CA TYR A 430 4.07 34.48 1.31
C TYR A 430 5.51 34.73 1.75
N THR A 431 6.34 35.26 0.85
CA THR A 431 7.71 35.67 1.16
C THR A 431 7.69 37.00 1.93
N ILE A 432 8.00 36.92 3.21
CA ILE A 432 8.02 38.07 4.14
C ILE A 432 9.27 38.92 3.90
N TRP A 433 10.44 38.26 3.94
CA TRP A 433 11.73 38.94 3.81
C TRP A 433 12.87 37.96 3.51
N ARG A 434 13.77 38.30 2.57
CA ARG A 434 15.05 37.63 2.24
C ARG A 434 15.05 36.09 2.48
N GLY A 435 14.19 35.36 1.78
CA GLY A 435 14.11 33.91 1.88
C GLY A 435 13.27 33.39 3.05
N LEU A 436 12.76 34.24 3.95
CA LEU A 436 11.78 33.87 4.96
C LEU A 436 10.38 33.94 4.38
N SER A 437 9.64 32.83 4.45
CA SER A 437 8.25 32.76 4.01
C SER A 437 7.33 32.17 5.07
N ALA A 438 6.10 32.68 5.13
CA ALA A 438 5.02 32.11 5.93
C ALA A 438 4.10 31.28 5.04
N TYR A 439 3.67 30.15 5.57
CA TYR A 439 2.76 29.21 4.96
C TYR A 439 1.48 29.12 5.78
N ALA A 440 0.34 29.11 5.12
CA ALA A 440 -0.97 28.80 5.69
C ALA A 440 -1.74 27.89 4.73
N ASP A 441 -2.50 26.96 5.30
CA ASP A 441 -3.28 25.98 4.55
C ASP A 441 -4.54 25.60 5.37
N LEU A 442 -5.70 25.86 4.81
CA LEU A 442 -6.99 25.63 5.45
C LEU A 442 -7.78 24.68 4.59
N GLN A 443 -8.29 23.60 5.17
CA GLN A 443 -9.13 22.62 4.50
C GLN A 443 -10.40 22.37 5.30
N TYR A 444 -11.54 22.33 4.60
CA TYR A 444 -12.78 21.76 5.07
C TYR A 444 -13.08 20.49 4.27
N ARG A 445 -13.52 19.43 4.95
CA ARG A 445 -13.90 18.16 4.36
C ARG A 445 -15.22 17.68 4.94
N HIS A 446 -16.13 17.23 4.08
CA HIS A 446 -17.42 16.65 4.42
C HIS A 446 -17.51 15.25 3.85
N ILE A 447 -17.92 14.27 4.67
CA ILE A 447 -18.04 12.86 4.28
C ILE A 447 -19.39 12.35 4.72
N GLY A 448 -20.13 11.76 3.80
CA GLY A 448 -21.26 10.88 4.10
C GLY A 448 -20.88 9.44 3.81
N TYR A 449 -21.11 8.54 4.75
CA TYR A 449 -20.75 7.13 4.62
C TYR A 449 -21.86 6.22 5.11
N THR A 450 -22.33 5.32 4.25
CA THR A 450 -23.37 4.33 4.58
C THR A 450 -22.90 2.92 4.27
N ILE A 451 -23.24 1.95 5.12
CA ILE A 451 -23.09 0.51 4.87
C ILE A 451 -24.40 -0.15 5.26
N LYS A 452 -25.12 -0.75 4.29
CA LYS A 452 -26.44 -1.34 4.54
C LYS A 452 -26.57 -2.72 3.91
N GLY A 453 -27.22 -3.63 4.63
CA GLY A 453 -27.53 -4.97 4.17
C GLY A 453 -27.11 -6.06 5.16
N VAL A 454 -26.89 -7.28 4.67
CA VAL A 454 -26.53 -8.44 5.49
C VAL A 454 -25.00 -8.55 5.57
N ASN A 455 -24.48 -8.71 6.80
CA ASN A 455 -23.06 -8.95 7.06
C ASN A 455 -22.69 -10.43 6.84
N ASP A 456 -21.40 -10.72 6.70
CA ASP A 456 -20.84 -12.07 6.56
C ASP A 456 -20.64 -12.82 7.89
N LYS A 457 -21.25 -12.33 8.98
CA LYS A 457 -21.15 -12.90 10.33
C LYS A 457 -22.52 -13.30 10.83
N TRP A 458 -22.58 -14.42 11.56
CA TRP A 458 -23.77 -14.89 12.25
C TRP A 458 -23.90 -14.21 13.62
N ASP A 459 -25.12 -13.78 13.96
CA ASP A 459 -25.41 -13.22 15.27
C ASP A 459 -25.96 -14.31 16.22
N TRP A 460 -25.07 -14.85 17.03
CA TRP A 460 -25.39 -15.84 18.06
C TRP A 460 -26.16 -15.26 19.24
N THR A 461 -26.26 -13.95 19.36
CA THR A 461 -26.92 -13.26 20.46
C THR A 461 -28.37 -12.88 20.14
N ALA A 462 -28.74 -12.90 18.87
CA ALA A 462 -30.10 -12.60 18.41
C ALA A 462 -31.06 -13.75 18.69
N SER A 463 -32.35 -13.42 18.88
CA SER A 463 -33.40 -14.40 19.07
C SER A 463 -34.61 -14.10 18.15
N PRO A 464 -34.86 -14.87 17.10
CA PRO A 464 -34.07 -16.02 16.62
C PRO A 464 -32.68 -15.59 16.07
N GLU A 465 -31.69 -16.49 16.16
CA GLU A 465 -30.37 -16.31 15.56
C GLU A 465 -30.47 -16.08 14.03
N HIS A 466 -29.67 -15.16 13.51
CA HIS A 466 -29.65 -14.81 12.08
C HIS A 466 -28.32 -14.20 11.67
N MET A 467 -28.10 -14.00 10.37
CA MET A 467 -26.97 -13.21 9.87
C MET A 467 -27.06 -11.77 10.39
N GLN A 468 -25.93 -11.19 10.82
CA GLN A 468 -25.88 -9.81 11.28
C GLN A 468 -26.38 -8.84 10.21
N THR A 469 -27.07 -7.80 10.62
CA THR A 469 -27.50 -6.71 9.73
C THR A 469 -26.60 -5.50 9.94
N LEU A 470 -26.08 -4.95 8.85
CA LEU A 470 -25.34 -3.69 8.82
C LEU A 470 -26.31 -2.54 8.54
N ASP A 471 -26.26 -1.52 9.37
CA ASP A 471 -26.98 -0.25 9.18
C ASP A 471 -26.12 0.91 9.71
N VAL A 472 -25.02 1.17 8.99
CA VAL A 472 -24.12 2.29 9.28
C VAL A 472 -24.56 3.47 8.43
N ASP A 473 -24.75 4.63 9.08
CA ASP A 473 -25.08 5.90 8.43
C ASP A 473 -24.38 7.03 9.18
N GLU A 474 -23.20 7.42 8.69
CA GLU A 474 -22.31 8.33 9.38
C GLU A 474 -22.00 9.57 8.54
N THR A 475 -21.86 10.69 9.21
CA THR A 475 -21.47 11.96 8.61
C THR A 475 -20.33 12.57 9.40
N PHE A 476 -19.29 13.03 8.69
CA PHE A 476 -18.12 13.66 9.29
C PHE A 476 -17.87 15.02 8.66
N ASP A 477 -17.62 16.01 9.52
CA ASP A 477 -17.21 17.35 9.14
C ASP A 477 -15.87 17.68 9.77
N PHE A 478 -14.83 17.88 8.96
CA PHE A 478 -13.46 18.10 9.41
C PHE A 478 -12.94 19.46 8.97
N PHE A 479 -12.30 20.16 9.91
CA PHE A 479 -11.52 21.35 9.63
C PHE A 479 -10.06 21.09 9.95
N ASN A 480 -9.18 21.21 8.95
CA ASN A 480 -7.77 20.85 9.00
C ASN A 480 -6.88 22.06 8.71
N PRO A 481 -6.65 22.95 9.69
CA PRO A 481 -5.75 24.08 9.53
C PRO A 481 -4.29 23.64 9.66
N LYS A 482 -3.41 24.27 8.86
CA LYS A 482 -1.96 24.08 8.92
C LYS A 482 -1.27 25.44 8.75
N ALA A 483 -0.15 25.62 9.43
CA ALA A 483 0.67 26.82 9.32
C ALA A 483 2.14 26.47 9.46
N GLY A 484 3.01 27.32 8.93
CA GLY A 484 4.44 27.13 9.07
C GLY A 484 5.26 28.32 8.60
N LEU A 485 6.53 28.27 8.96
CA LEU A 485 7.56 29.19 8.49
C LEU A 485 8.63 28.38 7.78
N ASN A 486 9.10 28.90 6.67
CA ASN A 486 10.24 28.34 5.95
C ASN A 486 11.26 29.45 5.70
N TRP A 487 12.50 29.20 6.05
CA TRP A 487 13.57 30.18 5.87
C TRP A 487 14.73 29.58 5.08
N GLN A 488 14.89 30.02 3.84
CA GLN A 488 16.08 29.81 3.04
C GLN A 488 17.14 30.85 3.49
N ILE A 489 17.96 30.45 4.46
CA ILE A 489 18.96 31.33 5.09
C ILE A 489 19.99 31.82 4.06
N ASN A 490 20.44 30.91 3.22
CA ASN A 490 21.28 31.14 2.03
C ASN A 490 21.15 30.00 1.05
N ALA A 491 21.95 29.94 -0.01
CA ALA A 491 21.87 28.90 -1.05
C ALA A 491 22.03 27.47 -0.50
N ASN A 492 22.70 27.29 0.63
CA ASN A 492 23.06 25.99 1.19
C ASN A 492 22.23 25.60 2.42
N HIS A 493 21.67 26.57 3.15
CA HIS A 493 21.03 26.35 4.45
C HIS A 493 19.56 26.70 4.42
N ARG A 494 18.72 25.76 4.81
CA ARG A 494 17.27 25.92 4.93
C ARG A 494 16.81 25.40 6.29
N THR A 495 15.84 26.10 6.90
CA THR A 495 15.13 25.64 8.10
C THR A 495 13.63 25.88 7.94
N TYR A 496 12.84 25.09 8.63
CA TYR A 496 11.39 25.29 8.69
C TYR A 496 10.82 24.84 10.02
N ALA A 497 9.69 25.41 10.38
CA ALA A 497 8.83 24.93 11.45
C ALA A 497 7.39 24.90 10.96
N SER A 498 6.64 23.86 11.31
CA SER A 498 5.24 23.74 10.95
C SER A 498 4.39 23.13 12.06
N PHE A 499 3.11 23.45 12.00
CA PHE A 499 2.06 22.88 12.80
C PHE A 499 0.89 22.52 11.88
N GLY A 500 0.30 21.33 12.07
CA GLY A 500 -0.85 20.89 11.31
C GLY A 500 -1.85 20.12 12.15
N VAL A 501 -3.11 20.26 11.77
CA VAL A 501 -4.22 19.46 12.28
C VAL A 501 -4.75 18.59 11.15
N ALA A 502 -5.01 17.31 11.44
CA ALA A 502 -5.67 16.41 10.52
C ALA A 502 -6.70 15.54 11.26
N HIS A 503 -7.76 15.19 10.55
CA HIS A 503 -8.79 14.26 11.03
C HIS A 503 -8.93 13.11 10.04
N LYS A 504 -9.35 11.95 10.55
CA LYS A 504 -9.58 10.75 9.75
C LYS A 504 -10.79 10.00 10.28
N GLU A 505 -11.70 9.66 9.39
CA GLU A 505 -12.84 8.80 9.66
C GLU A 505 -12.40 7.33 9.79
N PRO A 506 -13.18 6.47 10.49
CA PRO A 506 -12.93 5.03 10.55
C PRO A 506 -13.05 4.36 9.18
N THR A 507 -12.35 3.22 9.02
CA THR A 507 -12.47 2.35 7.86
C THR A 507 -13.68 1.42 7.98
N ARG A 508 -14.08 0.77 6.88
CA ARG A 508 -15.13 -0.25 6.90
C ARG A 508 -14.88 -1.31 7.98
N ASN A 509 -13.66 -1.82 8.06
CA ASN A 509 -13.32 -2.89 9.00
C ASN A 509 -13.48 -2.47 10.46
N ASN A 510 -13.31 -1.18 10.77
CA ASN A 510 -13.53 -0.70 12.13
C ASN A 510 -15.02 -0.79 12.55
N TYR A 511 -15.96 -0.75 11.60
CA TYR A 511 -17.37 -0.97 11.87
C TYR A 511 -17.73 -2.46 11.88
N ASN A 512 -17.17 -3.26 10.96
CA ASN A 512 -17.59 -4.66 10.77
C ASN A 512 -16.88 -5.64 11.71
N ASP A 513 -15.66 -5.35 12.17
CA ASP A 513 -14.85 -6.28 12.97
C ASP A 513 -15.06 -6.09 14.48
N GLY A 514 -15.62 -4.98 14.90
CA GLY A 514 -16.04 -4.70 16.27
C GLY A 514 -17.50 -5.09 16.55
N PRO A 515 -17.97 -4.91 17.80
CA PRO A 515 -19.39 -5.02 18.12
C PRO A 515 -20.19 -3.97 17.34
N LEU A 516 -21.23 -4.38 16.60
CA LEU A 516 -22.05 -3.47 15.77
C LEU A 516 -22.74 -2.36 16.56
N THR A 517 -22.88 -2.53 17.89
CA THR A 517 -23.46 -1.55 18.79
C THR A 517 -22.50 -0.45 19.24
N VAL A 518 -21.19 -0.58 18.94
CA VAL A 518 -20.14 0.37 19.32
C VAL A 518 -19.51 0.96 18.08
N HIS A 519 -19.91 2.17 17.71
CA HIS A 519 -19.33 2.85 16.57
C HIS A 519 -17.92 3.36 16.88
N PRO A 520 -16.93 3.13 16.00
CA PRO A 520 -15.59 3.66 16.16
C PRO A 520 -15.59 5.17 15.99
N LYS A 521 -14.68 5.85 16.70
CA LYS A 521 -14.54 7.31 16.66
C LYS A 521 -13.55 7.73 15.58
N ALA A 522 -13.83 8.89 14.99
CA ALA A 522 -12.86 9.56 14.11
C ALA A 522 -11.59 9.98 14.88
N GLU A 523 -10.44 9.82 14.23
CA GLU A 523 -9.14 10.18 14.79
C GLU A 523 -8.84 11.67 14.57
N ARG A 524 -8.14 12.29 15.53
CA ARG A 524 -7.55 13.62 15.36
C ARG A 524 -6.05 13.58 15.65
N LEU A 525 -5.29 14.21 14.76
CA LEU A 525 -3.85 14.37 14.84
C LEU A 525 -3.47 15.85 14.93
N LEU A 526 -2.60 16.18 15.89
CA LEU A 526 -1.86 17.43 15.98
C LEU A 526 -0.39 17.10 15.70
N ASP A 527 0.20 17.75 14.71
CA ASP A 527 1.56 17.48 14.24
C ASP A 527 2.42 18.74 14.27
N TRP A 528 3.53 18.69 14.99
CA TRP A 528 4.56 19.74 15.05
C TRP A 528 5.84 19.20 14.42
N GLU A 529 6.40 19.99 13.51
CA GLU A 529 7.66 19.63 12.86
C GLU A 529 8.66 20.80 12.88
N LEU A 530 9.93 20.46 13.04
CA LEU A 530 11.06 21.38 12.93
C LEU A 530 12.14 20.71 12.09
N GLY A 531 12.47 21.31 10.95
CA GLY A 531 13.45 20.78 10.02
C GLY A 531 14.59 21.74 9.75
N TYR A 532 15.78 21.18 9.56
CA TYR A 532 16.94 21.89 9.05
C TYR A 532 17.62 21.05 7.99
N SER A 533 18.07 21.67 6.92
CA SER A 533 18.84 21.02 5.85
C SER A 533 20.00 21.88 5.38
N TYR A 534 21.11 21.20 5.15
CA TYR A 534 22.30 21.72 4.48
C TYR A 534 22.53 20.98 3.16
N SER A 535 22.83 21.70 2.11
CA SER A 535 23.14 21.11 0.81
C SER A 535 24.26 21.89 0.12
N SER A 536 25.27 21.17 -0.32
CA SER A 536 26.37 21.69 -1.13
C SER A 536 26.70 20.70 -2.26
N PRO A 537 27.56 21.02 -3.21
CA PRO A 537 27.90 20.10 -4.30
C PRO A 537 28.50 18.77 -3.86
N ARG A 538 29.11 18.70 -2.67
CA ARG A 538 29.74 17.49 -2.14
C ARG A 538 29.02 16.89 -0.93
N TRP A 539 28.33 17.71 -0.14
CA TRP A 539 27.74 17.29 1.13
C TRP A 539 26.27 17.65 1.19
N SER A 540 25.49 16.77 1.73
CA SER A 540 24.11 17.04 2.16
C SER A 540 23.90 16.52 3.56
N ALA A 541 23.15 17.25 4.39
CA ALA A 541 22.75 16.82 5.72
C ALA A 541 21.36 17.37 6.03
N GLY A 542 20.58 16.62 6.78
CA GLY A 542 19.25 17.06 7.22
C GLY A 542 18.91 16.48 8.58
N VAL A 543 18.16 17.24 9.35
CA VAL A 543 17.52 16.80 10.58
C VAL A 543 16.06 17.24 10.55
N ASN A 544 15.17 16.35 10.93
CA ASN A 544 13.76 16.66 11.15
C ASN A 544 13.34 16.12 12.52
N LEU A 545 12.77 16.99 13.33
CA LEU A 545 12.14 16.67 14.60
C LEU A 545 10.64 16.69 14.40
N TYR A 546 9.93 15.71 14.92
CA TYR A 546 8.48 15.67 14.86
C TYR A 546 7.85 15.25 16.19
N TYR A 547 6.66 15.80 16.47
CA TYR A 547 5.80 15.38 17.58
C TYR A 547 4.35 15.33 17.08
N MET A 548 3.82 14.12 16.99
CA MET A 548 2.48 13.80 16.49
C MET A 548 1.63 13.33 17.66
N LYS A 549 0.69 14.17 18.13
CA LYS A 549 -0.23 13.85 19.21
C LYS A 549 -1.60 13.45 18.65
N TYR A 550 -2.07 12.28 19.05
CA TYR A 550 -3.34 11.73 18.61
C TYR A 550 -4.39 11.79 19.72
N LYS A 551 -5.64 12.00 19.33
CA LYS A 551 -6.83 11.77 20.12
C LYS A 551 -7.70 10.74 19.41
N ASP A 552 -8.22 9.77 20.16
CA ASP A 552 -9.06 8.67 19.68
C ASP A 552 -8.40 7.89 18.50
N GLN A 553 -7.05 7.70 18.55
CA GLN A 553 -6.33 6.97 17.52
C GLN A 553 -6.83 5.52 17.42
N LEU A 554 -7.09 5.04 16.21
CA LEU A 554 -7.34 3.63 15.93
C LEU A 554 -5.98 2.92 15.82
N VAL A 555 -5.55 2.26 16.87
CA VAL A 555 -4.28 1.53 16.92
C VAL A 555 -4.51 0.06 16.60
N LEU A 556 -3.57 -0.55 15.86
CA LEU A 556 -3.60 -1.98 15.58
C LEU A 556 -3.43 -2.74 16.91
N ASN A 557 -4.32 -3.70 17.18
CA ASN A 557 -4.33 -4.47 18.42
C ASN A 557 -3.66 -5.85 18.32
N GLY A 558 -3.10 -6.18 17.17
CA GLY A 558 -2.40 -7.42 16.90
C GLY A 558 -3.28 -8.56 16.39
N LYS A 559 -4.61 -8.44 16.48
CA LYS A 559 -5.54 -9.46 15.99
C LYS A 559 -5.74 -9.35 14.48
N LEU A 560 -5.97 -10.48 13.81
CA LEU A 560 -6.43 -10.52 12.42
C LEU A 560 -7.95 -10.69 12.37
N ASN A 561 -8.56 -10.08 11.35
CA ASN A 561 -9.91 -10.42 10.95
C ASN A 561 -9.90 -11.69 10.05
N GLU A 562 -11.09 -12.13 9.59
CA GLU A 562 -11.22 -13.34 8.78
C GLU A 562 -10.55 -13.30 7.40
N ILE A 563 -10.10 -12.11 6.96
CA ILE A 563 -9.45 -11.89 5.66
C ILE A 563 -7.96 -11.52 5.79
N GLY A 564 -7.37 -11.77 6.97
CA GLY A 564 -5.94 -11.56 7.20
C GLY A 564 -5.52 -10.10 7.42
N GLU A 565 -6.47 -9.17 7.63
CA GLU A 565 -6.15 -7.79 7.94
C GLU A 565 -6.08 -7.55 9.45
N LEU A 566 -5.14 -6.71 9.86
CA LEU A 566 -4.96 -6.35 11.28
C LEU A 566 -6.13 -5.47 11.76
N MET A 567 -6.76 -5.90 12.85
CA MET A 567 -7.84 -5.17 13.51
C MET A 567 -7.29 -3.98 14.30
N ALA A 568 -8.13 -2.96 14.47
CA ALA A 568 -7.78 -1.76 15.22
C ALA A 568 -8.87 -1.39 16.25
N GLU A 569 -8.44 -0.69 17.29
CA GLU A 569 -9.31 -0.17 18.36
C GLU A 569 -8.96 1.28 18.70
N ASN A 570 -9.95 2.09 19.12
CA ASN A 570 -9.69 3.46 19.53
C ASN A 570 -8.97 3.52 20.89
N VAL A 571 -7.89 4.32 20.96
CA VAL A 571 -7.24 4.68 22.22
C VAL A 571 -7.35 6.19 22.44
N PRO A 572 -7.69 6.64 23.68
CA PRO A 572 -8.02 8.06 23.93
C PRO A 572 -6.84 9.02 23.70
N ASP A 573 -5.63 8.63 24.10
CA ASP A 573 -4.41 9.47 24.04
C ASP A 573 -3.20 8.63 23.66
N SER A 574 -2.56 9.05 22.58
CA SER A 574 -1.32 8.43 22.10
C SER A 574 -0.44 9.48 21.42
N TYR A 575 0.83 9.18 21.24
CA TYR A 575 1.74 10.06 20.53
C TYR A 575 2.84 9.27 19.79
N ARG A 576 3.35 9.90 18.74
CA ARG A 576 4.58 9.52 18.04
C ARG A 576 5.53 10.72 18.03
N MET A 577 6.77 10.51 18.39
CA MET A 577 7.79 11.56 18.31
C MET A 577 9.12 10.97 17.86
N GLY A 578 9.92 11.76 17.20
CA GLY A 578 11.21 11.26 16.74
C GLY A 578 12.10 12.30 16.08
N ILE A 579 13.28 11.79 15.72
CA ILE A 579 14.34 12.51 15.02
C ILE A 579 14.67 11.71 13.77
N GLU A 580 14.55 12.35 12.62
CA GLU A 580 14.99 11.80 11.34
C GLU A 580 16.27 12.51 10.92
N LEU A 581 17.32 11.75 10.67
CA LEU A 581 18.62 12.24 10.23
C LEU A 581 18.90 11.74 8.80
N THR A 582 19.45 12.60 7.98
CA THR A 582 19.92 12.25 6.65
C THR A 582 21.30 12.86 6.43
N ALA A 583 22.21 12.13 5.80
CA ALA A 583 23.49 12.66 5.37
C ALA A 583 23.89 12.02 4.06
N GLY A 584 24.59 12.76 3.21
CA GLY A 584 25.13 12.26 1.96
C GLY A 584 26.47 12.93 1.66
N VAL A 585 27.40 12.14 1.17
CA VAL A 585 28.71 12.63 0.75
C VAL A 585 29.10 12.06 -0.63
N LYS A 586 29.45 12.96 -1.54
CA LYS A 586 30.09 12.63 -2.80
C LYS A 586 31.59 12.54 -2.55
N ILE A 587 32.07 11.32 -2.28
CA ILE A 587 33.48 11.04 -1.95
C ILE A 587 34.34 11.35 -3.16
N THR A 588 33.93 10.86 -4.34
CA THR A 588 34.50 11.16 -5.64
C THR A 588 33.38 11.44 -6.64
N ASP A 589 33.67 11.73 -7.90
CA ASP A 589 32.63 11.91 -8.94
C ASP A 589 31.89 10.61 -9.27
N TRP A 590 32.46 9.47 -8.94
CA TRP A 590 31.90 8.14 -9.22
C TRP A 590 31.47 7.37 -7.96
N LEU A 591 31.75 7.89 -6.74
CA LEU A 591 31.43 7.26 -5.46
C LEU A 591 30.68 8.21 -4.55
N ARG A 592 29.47 7.80 -4.12
CA ARG A 592 28.62 8.52 -3.20
C ARG A 592 28.19 7.59 -2.05
N TRP A 593 28.14 8.11 -0.86
CA TRP A 593 27.59 7.45 0.31
C TRP A 593 26.45 8.28 0.89
N ASP A 594 25.27 7.69 1.02
CA ASP A 594 24.08 8.25 1.64
C ASP A 594 23.70 7.41 2.86
N ILE A 595 23.39 8.07 3.97
CA ILE A 595 22.87 7.45 5.19
C ILE A 595 21.62 8.17 5.64
N ASN A 596 20.70 7.42 6.22
CA ASN A 596 19.60 8.00 6.97
C ASN A 596 19.24 7.14 8.18
N GLY A 597 18.63 7.77 9.18
CA GLY A 597 18.15 7.09 10.37
C GLY A 597 16.95 7.81 10.96
N ALA A 598 16.00 7.05 11.45
CA ALA A 598 14.84 7.53 12.19
C ALA A 598 14.84 6.91 13.59
N LEU A 599 15.03 7.74 14.61
CA LEU A 599 14.90 7.36 16.01
C LEU A 599 13.55 7.86 16.52
N SER A 600 12.72 6.99 17.06
CA SER A 600 11.35 7.31 17.44
C SER A 600 10.91 6.72 18.77
N ARG A 601 9.95 7.40 19.41
CA ARG A 601 9.21 6.93 20.56
C ARG A 601 7.72 7.05 20.30
N ASN A 602 7.02 5.91 20.28
CA ASN A 602 5.62 5.80 19.92
C ASN A 602 4.87 5.15 21.09
N ARG A 603 3.94 5.87 21.72
CA ARG A 603 3.31 5.43 22.96
C ARG A 603 1.79 5.65 22.98
N ILE A 604 1.09 4.68 23.56
CA ILE A 604 -0.26 4.85 24.08
C ILE A 604 -0.12 5.23 25.54
N ARG A 605 -0.94 6.16 26.04
CA ARG A 605 -1.03 6.49 27.46
C ARG A 605 -2.21 5.76 28.06
N ASP A 606 -2.00 5.20 29.24
CA ASP A 606 -3.06 4.53 30.04
C ASP A 606 -3.83 3.46 29.23
N TYR A 607 -3.06 2.60 28.53
CA TYR A 607 -3.63 1.52 27.71
C TYR A 607 -4.31 0.47 28.58
N VAL A 608 -5.57 0.18 28.26
CA VAL A 608 -6.33 -0.96 28.79
C VAL A 608 -6.77 -1.79 27.59
N GLY A 609 -6.18 -2.98 27.46
CA GLY A 609 -6.58 -3.94 26.43
C GLY A 609 -7.56 -4.97 26.96
N TYR A 610 -8.42 -5.50 26.10
CA TYR A 610 -9.39 -6.53 26.43
C TYR A 610 -9.02 -7.83 25.74
N VAL A 611 -8.94 -8.91 26.52
CA VAL A 611 -8.63 -10.26 26.04
C VAL A 611 -9.79 -11.20 26.28
N SER A 612 -10.06 -12.10 25.34
CA SER A 612 -11.11 -13.11 25.48
C SER A 612 -10.71 -14.14 26.55
N ASN A 613 -11.70 -14.62 27.28
CA ASN A 613 -11.53 -15.57 28.36
C ASN A 613 -11.88 -16.99 27.89
N TYR A 614 -11.04 -17.94 28.24
CA TYR A 614 -11.22 -19.36 27.98
C TYR A 614 -11.06 -20.15 29.30
N ASP A 615 -11.69 -21.31 29.43
CA ASP A 615 -11.41 -22.26 30.49
C ASP A 615 -10.11 -23.05 30.20
N ALA A 616 -9.73 -23.95 31.12
CA ALA A 616 -8.52 -24.76 30.98
C ALA A 616 -8.56 -25.71 29.77
N GLU A 617 -9.72 -26.06 29.28
CA GLU A 617 -9.99 -26.86 28.08
C GLU A 617 -10.11 -26.04 26.80
N TRP A 618 -9.86 -24.72 26.87
CA TRP A 618 -9.97 -23.78 25.76
C TRP A 618 -11.42 -23.59 25.22
N ASN A 619 -12.44 -23.82 26.06
CA ASN A 619 -13.79 -23.40 25.70
C ASN A 619 -13.95 -21.90 25.95
N ASP A 620 -14.60 -21.21 25.01
CA ASP A 620 -14.88 -19.78 25.14
C ASP A 620 -15.88 -19.51 26.26
N LEU A 621 -15.50 -18.66 27.21
CA LEU A 621 -16.38 -18.26 28.32
C LEU A 621 -17.29 -17.08 27.97
N TRP A 622 -17.21 -16.54 26.73
CA TRP A 622 -18.00 -15.43 26.24
C TRP A 622 -17.88 -14.15 27.08
N THR A 623 -16.75 -14.01 27.75
CA THR A 623 -16.40 -12.85 28.59
C THR A 623 -15.01 -12.33 28.21
N GLN A 624 -14.67 -11.14 28.73
CA GLN A 624 -13.37 -10.53 28.48
C GLN A 624 -12.74 -10.06 29.79
N THR A 625 -11.43 -10.14 29.87
CA THR A 625 -10.64 -9.60 30.97
C THR A 625 -9.93 -8.32 30.54
N ALA A 626 -10.10 -7.26 31.33
CA ALA A 626 -9.42 -5.98 31.12
C ALA A 626 -8.00 -6.01 31.70
N ILE A 627 -7.01 -5.79 30.87
CA ILE A 627 -5.58 -5.77 31.23
C ILE A 627 -5.07 -4.33 31.19
N ASN A 628 -4.80 -3.76 32.34
CA ASN A 628 -4.20 -2.42 32.43
C ASN A 628 -2.68 -2.49 32.26
N LYS A 629 -2.15 -1.93 31.17
CA LYS A 629 -0.71 -1.86 30.88
C LYS A 629 -0.10 -0.48 31.15
N GLY A 630 -0.91 0.52 31.46
CA GLY A 630 -0.44 1.91 31.59
C GLY A 630 0.19 2.43 30.29
N SER A 631 1.35 3.05 30.35
CA SER A 631 1.99 3.56 29.12
C SER A 631 2.72 2.45 28.37
N THR A 632 2.28 2.15 27.16
CA THR A 632 2.85 1.07 26.32
C THR A 632 3.28 1.55 24.94
N THR A 633 4.12 0.78 24.25
CA THR A 633 4.55 1.06 22.86
C THR A 633 3.42 0.70 21.91
N ILE A 634 3.14 1.58 20.93
CA ILE A 634 2.20 1.27 19.85
C ILE A 634 2.75 0.12 19.01
N ALA A 635 1.90 -0.86 18.71
CA ALA A 635 2.26 -2.02 17.87
C ALA A 635 2.90 -1.59 16.54
N PHE A 636 3.79 -2.44 15.99
CA PHE A 636 4.50 -2.23 14.72
C PHE A 636 5.28 -0.91 14.61
N SER A 637 5.76 -0.40 15.72
CA SER A 637 6.47 0.88 15.78
C SER A 637 7.88 0.68 16.34
N PRO A 638 8.89 0.37 15.49
CA PRO A 638 10.26 0.22 15.91
C PRO A 638 10.82 1.55 16.43
N SER A 639 11.73 1.47 17.41
CA SER A 639 12.37 2.67 17.96
C SER A 639 13.47 3.23 17.06
N PHE A 640 14.04 2.40 16.18
CA PHE A 640 15.08 2.82 15.24
C PHE A 640 14.97 2.09 13.89
N ILE A 641 15.09 2.85 12.82
CA ILE A 641 15.26 2.39 11.44
C ILE A 641 16.44 3.14 10.86
N GLY A 642 17.43 2.44 10.30
CA GLY A 642 18.59 3.06 9.66
C GLY A 642 18.90 2.45 8.32
N ASN A 643 19.31 3.29 7.36
CA ASN A 643 19.72 2.86 6.02
C ASN A 643 21.10 3.44 5.67
N SER A 644 21.91 2.65 4.97
CA SER A 644 23.19 3.03 4.38
C SER A 644 23.21 2.62 2.92
N ILE A 645 23.51 3.56 2.02
CA ILE A 645 23.50 3.36 0.57
C ILE A 645 24.85 3.84 0.02
N ILE A 646 25.66 2.92 -0.46
CA ILE A 646 26.92 3.23 -1.16
C ILE A 646 26.68 3.05 -2.65
N SER A 647 26.77 4.13 -3.41
CA SER A 647 26.51 4.15 -4.85
C SER A 647 27.78 4.41 -5.63
N PHE A 648 28.05 3.55 -6.60
CA PHE A 648 29.15 3.63 -7.55
C PHE A 648 28.60 3.88 -8.96
N ASN A 649 29.15 4.83 -9.69
CA ASN A 649 28.73 5.13 -11.06
C ASN A 649 29.94 5.58 -11.90
N TYR A 650 30.43 4.69 -12.77
CA TYR A 650 31.62 4.97 -13.60
C TYR A 650 31.50 4.33 -14.97
N ARG A 651 31.61 5.12 -16.03
CA ARG A 651 31.68 4.69 -17.44
C ARG A 651 30.63 3.65 -17.85
N GLY A 652 29.36 3.88 -17.47
CA GLY A 652 28.26 2.97 -17.81
C GLY A 652 28.03 1.84 -16.80
N PHE A 653 28.99 1.59 -15.89
CA PHE A 653 28.79 0.69 -14.76
C PHE A 653 28.16 1.44 -13.59
N THR A 654 27.10 0.88 -13.02
CA THR A 654 26.48 1.37 -11.80
C THR A 654 26.36 0.23 -10.79
N ALA A 655 26.65 0.52 -9.51
CA ALA A 655 26.39 -0.42 -8.44
C ALA A 655 25.91 0.32 -7.20
N SER A 656 25.05 -0.31 -6.40
CA SER A 656 24.58 0.20 -5.13
C SER A 656 24.60 -0.91 -4.09
N PHE A 657 25.29 -0.66 -2.98
CA PHE A 657 25.23 -1.52 -1.80
C PHE A 657 24.33 -0.84 -0.78
N ILE A 658 23.22 -1.51 -0.46
CA ILE A 658 22.13 -0.98 0.37
C ILE A 658 22.03 -1.83 1.61
N SER A 659 22.12 -1.23 2.80
CA SER A 659 21.94 -1.91 4.07
C SER A 659 20.85 -1.24 4.89
N GLN A 660 20.00 -2.04 5.53
CA GLN A 660 18.95 -1.59 6.43
C GLN A 660 19.02 -2.30 7.76
N TYR A 661 18.89 -1.55 8.83
CA TYR A 661 18.68 -2.06 10.18
C TYR A 661 17.33 -1.60 10.72
N VAL A 662 16.60 -2.52 11.33
CA VAL A 662 15.31 -2.25 12.00
C VAL A 662 15.35 -2.84 13.39
N SER A 663 15.02 -2.03 14.39
CA SER A 663 14.93 -2.49 15.79
C SER A 663 13.65 -3.31 16.01
N ARG A 664 13.54 -3.94 17.18
CA ARG A 664 12.39 -4.75 17.62
C ARG A 664 11.07 -4.02 17.41
N GLN A 665 10.03 -4.76 16.99
CA GLN A 665 8.66 -4.31 16.85
C GLN A 665 7.72 -5.24 17.63
N TYR A 666 6.87 -4.69 18.48
CA TYR A 666 5.82 -5.48 19.14
C TYR A 666 4.65 -5.71 18.18
N LEU A 667 4.05 -6.89 18.21
CA LEU A 667 2.93 -7.27 17.35
C LEU A 667 1.60 -6.74 17.90
N ASP A 668 1.52 -6.51 19.20
CA ASP A 668 0.37 -5.97 19.92
C ASP A 668 0.77 -4.80 20.85
N ASN A 669 -0.21 -4.25 21.57
CA ASN A 669 0.00 -3.16 22.52
C ASN A 669 0.26 -3.64 23.97
N PHE A 670 0.33 -4.95 24.22
CA PHE A 670 0.68 -5.51 25.54
C PHE A 670 2.17 -5.48 25.81
N GLN A 671 2.98 -5.29 24.78
CA GLN A 671 4.44 -5.11 24.86
C GLN A 671 5.16 -6.34 25.44
N ASN A 672 4.69 -7.54 25.14
CA ASN A 672 5.39 -8.78 25.50
C ASN A 672 6.55 -9.02 24.52
N LYS A 673 7.69 -9.45 25.04
CA LYS A 673 8.86 -9.72 24.19
C LYS A 673 8.61 -10.90 23.24
N GLU A 674 7.87 -11.90 23.70
CA GLU A 674 7.52 -13.07 22.88
C GLU A 674 6.62 -12.70 21.70
N ASP A 675 5.77 -11.68 21.87
CA ASP A 675 4.89 -11.14 20.87
C ASP A 675 5.57 -9.99 20.08
N SER A 676 6.75 -10.27 19.54
CA SER A 676 7.52 -9.25 18.82
C SER A 676 8.33 -9.83 17.67
N LEU A 677 8.55 -9.00 16.65
CA LEU A 677 9.54 -9.22 15.60
C LEU A 677 10.93 -8.86 16.15
N ASP A 678 11.90 -9.74 15.98
CA ASP A 678 13.27 -9.49 16.39
C ASP A 678 13.95 -8.42 15.53
N PRO A 679 14.95 -7.69 16.07
CA PRO A 679 15.74 -6.77 15.26
C PRO A 679 16.42 -7.49 14.12
N TYR A 680 16.51 -6.84 12.97
CA TYR A 680 17.20 -7.42 11.81
C TYR A 680 18.11 -6.41 11.11
N PHE A 681 19.11 -6.95 10.43
CA PHE A 681 20.00 -6.23 9.53
C PHE A 681 20.08 -6.98 8.20
N VAL A 682 19.74 -6.31 7.13
CA VAL A 682 19.69 -6.88 5.78
C VAL A 682 20.46 -6.00 4.81
N SER A 683 21.20 -6.62 3.87
CA SER A 683 21.94 -5.91 2.85
C SER A 683 21.60 -6.43 1.46
N ASN A 684 21.48 -5.52 0.50
CA ASN A 684 21.21 -5.80 -0.89
C ASN A 684 22.33 -5.23 -1.79
N LEU A 685 22.56 -5.84 -2.92
CA LEU A 685 23.50 -5.38 -3.94
C LEU A 685 22.80 -5.28 -5.30
N GLU A 686 22.82 -4.09 -5.87
CA GLU A 686 22.38 -3.82 -7.24
C GLU A 686 23.60 -3.52 -8.09
N ALA A 687 23.72 -4.14 -9.26
CA ALA A 687 24.80 -3.83 -10.20
C ALA A 687 24.31 -3.93 -11.63
N SER A 688 24.69 -2.97 -12.47
CA SER A 688 24.33 -3.00 -13.88
C SER A 688 25.39 -2.33 -14.75
N TYR A 689 25.43 -2.71 -16.04
CA TYR A 689 26.26 -2.10 -17.03
C TYR A 689 25.44 -1.71 -18.27
N THR A 690 25.59 -0.48 -18.72
CA THR A 690 24.90 0.06 -19.90
C THR A 690 25.86 0.14 -21.09
N PHE A 691 25.55 -0.62 -22.13
CA PHE A 691 26.24 -0.62 -23.42
C PHE A 691 25.57 0.37 -24.38
N LYS A 692 26.38 1.04 -25.21
CA LYS A 692 25.90 1.83 -26.34
C LYS A 692 26.32 1.11 -27.60
N LEU A 693 25.37 0.79 -28.47
CA LEU A 693 25.64 0.08 -29.74
C LEU A 693 25.10 0.91 -30.91
N PRO A 694 25.68 0.76 -32.13
CA PRO A 694 25.07 1.31 -33.33
C PRO A 694 23.61 0.78 -33.47
N HIS A 695 22.68 1.63 -33.83
CA HIS A 695 21.26 1.32 -34.05
C HIS A 695 20.42 0.97 -32.80
N ILE A 696 21.02 0.86 -31.62
CA ILE A 696 20.31 0.66 -30.34
C ILE A 696 20.77 1.75 -29.37
N LYS A 697 19.85 2.57 -28.85
CA LYS A 697 20.21 3.67 -27.96
C LYS A 697 20.98 3.20 -26.72
N ALA A 698 20.54 2.10 -26.12
CA ALA A 698 21.21 1.50 -24.98
C ALA A 698 20.74 0.07 -24.73
N ILE A 699 21.65 -0.77 -24.25
CA ILE A 699 21.37 -2.07 -23.64
C ILE A 699 21.89 -2.02 -22.23
N THR A 700 21.05 -2.25 -21.25
CA THR A 700 21.43 -2.33 -19.82
C THR A 700 21.26 -3.77 -19.36
N ALA A 701 22.33 -4.39 -18.86
CA ALA A 701 22.31 -5.71 -18.22
C ALA A 701 22.73 -5.57 -16.78
N GLY A 702 22.06 -6.27 -15.86
CA GLY A 702 22.37 -6.15 -14.44
C GLY A 702 21.86 -7.31 -13.60
N VAL A 703 22.18 -7.22 -12.31
CA VAL A 703 21.81 -8.18 -11.28
C VAL A 703 21.44 -7.43 -10.01
N SER A 704 20.35 -7.87 -9.38
CA SER A 704 19.92 -7.47 -8.05
C SER A 704 20.04 -8.67 -7.12
N ILE A 705 20.80 -8.55 -6.04
CA ILE A 705 20.95 -9.59 -5.01
C ILE A 705 20.33 -9.04 -3.72
N TYR A 706 19.27 -9.66 -3.30
CA TYR A 706 18.55 -9.31 -2.07
C TYR A 706 19.01 -10.19 -0.93
N ASN A 707 19.06 -9.61 0.28
CA ASN A 707 19.52 -10.28 1.48
C ASN A 707 20.87 -11.01 1.26
N LEU A 708 21.88 -10.27 0.82
CA LEU A 708 23.18 -10.76 0.38
C LEU A 708 23.87 -11.71 1.37
N PHE A 709 23.66 -11.50 2.68
CA PHE A 709 24.29 -12.28 3.74
C PHE A 709 23.39 -13.37 4.32
N GLY A 710 22.20 -13.62 3.74
CA GLY A 710 21.30 -14.69 4.13
C GLY A 710 20.71 -14.53 5.53
N ALA A 711 20.47 -13.30 5.99
CA ALA A 711 19.84 -13.05 7.28
C ALA A 711 18.48 -13.73 7.37
N ARG A 712 18.21 -14.44 8.47
CA ARG A 712 16.86 -14.94 8.78
C ARG A 712 16.12 -13.87 9.56
N TYR A 713 15.01 -13.39 9.03
CA TYR A 713 14.21 -12.35 9.67
C TYR A 713 12.75 -12.40 9.24
N GLU A 714 11.89 -11.78 10.04
CA GLU A 714 10.48 -11.57 9.81
C GLU A 714 10.23 -10.07 9.82
N ASN A 715 9.48 -9.57 8.84
CA ASN A 715 9.15 -8.16 8.75
C ASN A 715 7.66 -7.86 9.01
N ASN A 716 6.85 -8.89 9.21
CA ASN A 716 5.44 -8.81 9.57
C ASN A 716 5.06 -9.97 10.50
N GLY A 717 3.93 -9.83 11.20
CA GLY A 717 3.37 -10.83 12.09
C GLY A 717 2.05 -10.34 12.68
N TYR A 718 1.47 -11.18 13.53
CA TYR A 718 0.32 -10.85 14.37
C TYR A 718 0.36 -11.69 15.65
N SER A 719 -0.38 -11.29 16.68
CA SER A 719 -0.49 -12.05 17.92
C SER A 719 -1.89 -11.92 18.52
N GLN A 720 -2.42 -13.02 19.01
CA GLN A 720 -3.62 -13.04 19.82
C GLN A 720 -3.25 -13.40 21.24
N THR A 721 -3.72 -12.58 22.19
CA THR A 721 -3.58 -12.84 23.62
C THR A 721 -4.94 -13.21 24.19
N ALA A 722 -4.99 -14.28 24.98
CA ALA A 722 -6.17 -14.78 25.69
C ALA A 722 -5.89 -14.89 27.19
N ALA A 723 -6.93 -14.83 28.01
CA ALA A 723 -6.87 -15.19 29.43
C ALA A 723 -7.46 -16.59 29.60
N VAL A 724 -6.61 -17.53 30.00
CA VAL A 724 -7.00 -18.93 30.27
C VAL A 724 -7.18 -19.09 31.77
N TYR A 725 -8.38 -19.43 32.20
CA TYR A 725 -8.80 -19.54 33.59
C TYR A 725 -8.63 -20.95 34.13
N ASP A 726 -8.09 -21.02 35.34
CA ASP A 726 -8.10 -22.20 36.20
C ASP A 726 -8.71 -21.79 37.57
N GLY A 727 -9.99 -22.07 37.74
CA GLY A 727 -10.80 -21.53 38.81
C GLY A 727 -10.89 -19.99 38.75
N ASP A 728 -10.57 -19.30 39.83
CA ASP A 728 -10.58 -17.84 39.91
C ASP A 728 -9.29 -17.17 39.38
N ASN A 729 -8.27 -17.94 39.05
CA ASN A 729 -6.99 -17.43 38.54
C ASN A 729 -6.96 -17.55 37.00
N TYR A 730 -6.23 -16.64 36.37
CA TYR A 730 -5.98 -16.73 34.92
C TYR A 730 -4.51 -16.56 34.58
N THR A 731 -4.12 -17.16 33.47
CA THR A 731 -2.81 -16.98 32.83
C THR A 731 -3.02 -16.35 31.47
N LEU A 732 -2.22 -15.32 31.14
CA LEU A 732 -2.22 -14.76 29.80
C LEU A 732 -1.39 -15.66 28.88
N VAL A 733 -2.02 -16.15 27.83
CA VAL A 733 -1.39 -16.96 26.79
C VAL A 733 -1.44 -16.20 25.49
N SER A 734 -0.31 -16.05 24.83
CA SER A 734 -0.23 -15.41 23.52
C SER A 734 0.19 -16.40 22.44
N SER A 735 -0.25 -16.15 21.22
CA SER A 735 -0.01 -16.98 20.04
C SER A 735 0.54 -16.11 18.90
N PRO A 736 1.83 -15.73 18.96
CA PRO A 736 2.44 -14.94 17.90
C PRO A 736 2.66 -15.77 16.63
N MET A 737 2.30 -15.18 15.49
CA MET A 737 2.48 -15.72 14.16
C MET A 737 3.32 -14.77 13.32
N PHE A 738 4.14 -15.32 12.44
CA PHE A 738 5.20 -14.61 11.75
C PHE A 738 5.15 -14.83 10.24
N TYR A 739 5.60 -13.82 9.48
CA TYR A 739 5.80 -13.91 8.03
C TYR A 739 7.29 -13.89 7.74
N PRO A 740 7.90 -15.05 7.44
CA PRO A 740 9.33 -15.15 7.19
C PRO A 740 9.69 -14.57 5.83
N MET A 741 10.78 -13.81 5.80
CA MET A 741 11.40 -13.31 4.59
C MET A 741 12.41 -14.29 4.02
N ALA A 742 12.58 -14.24 2.69
CA ALA A 742 13.53 -15.05 1.95
C ALA A 742 14.98 -14.80 2.40
N GLY A 743 15.79 -15.84 2.41
CA GLY A 743 17.24 -15.75 2.47
C GLY A 743 17.82 -15.06 1.23
N THR A 744 19.11 -15.30 0.95
CA THR A 744 19.75 -14.72 -0.25
C THR A 744 19.03 -15.16 -1.50
N ASN A 745 18.61 -14.17 -2.31
CA ASN A 745 17.91 -14.40 -3.57
C ASN A 745 18.33 -13.33 -4.59
N LEU A 746 18.10 -13.59 -5.87
CA LEU A 746 18.61 -12.74 -6.94
C LEU A 746 17.63 -12.62 -8.12
N LEU A 747 17.72 -11.49 -8.81
CA LEU A 747 17.13 -11.24 -10.13
C LEU A 747 18.22 -10.77 -11.09
N VAL A 748 18.28 -11.33 -12.29
CA VAL A 748 19.04 -10.76 -13.42
C VAL A 748 18.08 -9.98 -14.31
N HIS A 749 18.53 -8.88 -14.88
CA HIS A 749 17.68 -8.03 -15.72
C HIS A 749 18.36 -7.54 -16.97
N LEU A 750 17.59 -7.33 -18.02
CA LEU A 750 18.05 -6.86 -19.32
C LEU A 750 17.04 -5.85 -19.89
N THR A 751 17.54 -4.70 -20.35
CA THR A 751 16.71 -3.64 -20.96
C THR A 751 17.30 -3.20 -22.29
N PHE A 752 16.46 -3.16 -23.32
CA PHE A 752 16.79 -2.63 -24.65
C PHE A 752 16.02 -1.33 -24.87
N LYS A 753 16.72 -0.25 -25.22
CA LYS A 753 16.12 1.05 -25.59
C LYS A 753 16.45 1.36 -27.06
N PHE A 754 15.41 1.60 -27.86
CA PHE A 754 15.46 1.91 -29.28
C PHE A 754 15.12 3.35 -29.59
#